data_889bc45238176a885667a05a8cb9c303
#
_entry.id   889bc45238176a885667a05a8cb9c303
#
_cell.length_a   1.000
_cell.length_b   1.000
_cell.length_c   1.000
_cell.angle_alpha   90.00
_cell.angle_beta   90.00
_cell.angle_gamma   90.00
#
_symmetry.space_group_name_H-M   'P 1'
#
loop_
_entity.id
_entity.type
_entity.pdbx_description
1 polymer ?
#
loop_
_entity_poly.entity_id
_entity_poly.type
_entity_poly.pdbx_seq_one_letter_code
_entity_poly.pdbx_strand_id
1 'polypeptide(L)'
;MAYDPSGGYAAAASNIPDAYDPSLPVFDVQRVQLRFDISSDFVAAQVANNVLILALSTGRILRFDLDSPEDIDDIDLPKKPSEIGVIRRLFLDPSASHLVISTTQGENYYLHTQSRTPKPLARLKGVQIESIAWNPSQPTASTREILIGASDGNIYETYIEPSTEFYRREEKYLKTLYNVHDGPIVGLSVDITSDARSVLVATPTRLLLFVGKGGRQDSGSIYPRLLERETPVIHHLKDATSGPSTLVTISEPADASLSESAQENVFAWLNSQGVLHGDFAALVQNAENTPFSSAKLLPKSTIPPSQTSGGRNKPSMEPISSISLTQFHILHLIEGRVVAINRLDGSLVYDQLVLEPGNAPLGLYADHKKNTYWLFTQREIFEVVVTDEARDVWKIMLRNEQFDAALRYAKTAAQKDAVATASGDHLVSRGRFSEAATVYGRSTKPFEEVALTFIDQGEQDALRKYLLTKLSVLKRSSTMQRIMVASWLVELFMAKLNLLDDTISAKAELSEAAPIANVQEDLPSMRREFQEFVSKYKSDLDRKTTYELISSHGREEELLYFANVIDDYNYVLSYWVQRERWQEAMSVLKKQTDPEIFYQYSSVLMTHVAVELVEVMMRQNNLEANKLIPALLNYNKTADVPLNQV
;
A
#
# COMPACT_ATOMS: atom_id res chain seq x y z
N MET A 1 -6.93 -1.47 -43.29
CA MET A 1 -7.67 -1.46 -42.01
C MET A 1 -6.65 -1.24 -40.92
N ALA A 2 -6.63 -0.05 -40.37
CA ALA A 2 -5.68 0.32 -39.34
C ALA A 2 -6.10 -0.39 -38.02
N TYR A 3 -5.17 -1.10 -37.41
CA TYR A 3 -5.32 -1.75 -36.14
C TYR A 3 -5.36 -0.67 -35.04
N ASP A 4 -6.48 -0.56 -34.32
CA ASP A 4 -6.63 0.32 -33.17
C ASP A 4 -6.24 -0.45 -31.89
N PRO A 5 -5.11 -0.15 -31.24
CA PRO A 5 -4.67 -0.85 -30.03
C PRO A 5 -5.41 -0.41 -28.74
N SER A 6 -6.41 0.49 -28.83
CA SER A 6 -7.11 1.04 -27.65
C SER A 6 -8.28 0.21 -27.12
N GLY A 7 -8.46 -1.06 -27.57
CA GLY A 7 -9.52 -1.99 -27.15
C GLY A 7 -9.37 -2.61 -25.75
N GLY A 8 -8.59 -2.05 -24.83
CA GLY A 8 -8.42 -2.50 -23.47
C GLY A 8 -9.13 -1.61 -22.45
N TYR A 9 -10.13 -2.17 -21.75
CA TYR A 9 -10.76 -1.62 -20.54
C TYR A 9 -11.49 -0.28 -20.66
N ALA A 10 -12.67 -0.25 -21.27
CA ALA A 10 -13.71 0.66 -20.83
C ALA A 10 -14.39 0.06 -19.59
N ALA A 11 -13.81 0.26 -18.42
CA ALA A 11 -14.55 0.18 -17.17
C ALA A 11 -15.52 1.36 -17.16
N ALA A 12 -16.77 1.11 -16.74
CA ALA A 12 -17.78 2.13 -16.54
C ALA A 12 -17.18 3.31 -15.77
N ALA A 13 -17.22 4.50 -16.37
CA ALA A 13 -16.86 5.73 -15.71
C ALA A 13 -17.84 5.94 -14.55
N SER A 14 -17.47 5.49 -13.35
CA SER A 14 -17.97 6.09 -12.13
C SER A 14 -17.37 7.49 -12.08
N ASN A 15 -18.22 8.50 -11.92
CA ASN A 15 -17.82 9.88 -11.68
C ASN A 15 -16.86 9.95 -10.49
N ILE A 16 -15.56 9.93 -10.76
CA ILE A 16 -14.52 10.30 -9.83
C ILE A 16 -14.13 11.72 -10.25
N PRO A 17 -14.45 12.74 -9.45
CA PRO A 17 -13.84 14.04 -9.64
C PRO A 17 -12.41 13.89 -9.15
N ASP A 18 -11.51 14.01 -10.02
CA ASP A 18 -10.10 14.36 -9.94
C ASP A 18 -9.39 13.71 -11.12
N ALA A 19 -9.47 14.38 -12.25
CA ALA A 19 -8.60 14.08 -13.36
C ALA A 19 -7.17 14.29 -12.86
N TYR A 20 -6.45 13.19 -12.68
CA TYR A 20 -5.00 13.19 -12.51
C TYR A 20 -4.39 14.04 -13.62
N ASP A 21 -3.97 15.26 -13.27
CA ASP A 21 -3.22 16.14 -14.18
C ASP A 21 -1.73 16.04 -13.81
N PRO A 22 -0.94 15.28 -14.56
CA PRO A 22 0.49 15.14 -14.30
C PRO A 22 1.28 16.43 -14.54
N SER A 23 0.67 17.46 -15.11
CA SER A 23 1.31 18.75 -15.38
C SER A 23 1.36 19.66 -14.15
N LEU A 24 0.52 19.42 -13.13
CA LEU A 24 0.54 20.22 -11.91
C LEU A 24 1.77 19.90 -11.06
N PRO A 25 2.46 20.91 -10.51
CA PRO A 25 3.57 20.67 -9.59
C PRO A 25 3.07 20.01 -8.31
N VAL A 26 3.90 19.14 -7.71
CA VAL A 26 3.58 18.52 -6.41
C VAL A 26 3.54 19.56 -5.30
N PHE A 27 4.44 20.53 -5.36
CA PHE A 27 4.55 21.62 -4.40
C PHE A 27 4.38 22.96 -5.11
N ASP A 28 3.71 23.88 -4.45
CA ASP A 28 3.61 25.29 -4.84
C ASP A 28 3.68 26.14 -3.58
N VAL A 29 4.34 27.29 -3.62
CA VAL A 29 4.47 28.19 -2.45
C VAL A 29 3.73 29.49 -2.74
N GLN A 30 2.69 29.73 -1.97
CA GLN A 30 1.79 30.85 -2.13
C GLN A 30 1.89 31.83 -0.95
N ARG A 31 1.99 33.13 -1.25
CA ARG A 31 1.97 34.15 -0.22
C ARG A 31 0.55 34.33 0.31
N VAL A 32 0.41 34.26 1.63
CA VAL A 32 -0.87 34.50 2.31
C VAL A 32 -1.05 36.00 2.57
N GLN A 33 -2.14 36.55 2.09
CA GLN A 33 -2.51 37.94 2.33
C GLN A 33 -3.39 38.03 3.58
N LEU A 34 -2.86 38.67 4.61
CA LEU A 34 -3.66 39.02 5.78
C LEU A 34 -4.59 40.22 5.45
N ARG A 35 -5.82 40.20 5.97
CA ARG A 35 -6.80 41.26 5.76
C ARG A 35 -6.52 42.55 6.57
N PHE A 36 -5.46 42.56 7.37
CA PHE A 36 -5.06 43.67 8.24
C PHE A 36 -3.53 43.78 8.24
N ASP A 37 -3.06 44.99 8.50
CA ASP A 37 -1.64 45.29 8.55
C ASP A 37 -1.09 45.08 9.96
N ILE A 38 -0.01 44.30 10.05
CA ILE A 38 0.77 44.10 11.27
C ILE A 38 2.01 44.98 11.18
N SER A 39 2.08 45.99 12.05
CA SER A 39 3.17 46.97 12.04
C SER A 39 4.45 46.50 12.71
N SER A 40 4.42 45.34 13.38
CA SER A 40 5.54 44.80 14.14
C SER A 40 6.07 43.52 13.49
N ASP A 41 7.39 43.33 13.58
CA ASP A 41 8.01 42.12 13.04
C ASP A 41 7.58 40.86 13.84
N PHE A 42 7.40 39.76 13.16
CA PHE A 42 7.20 38.44 13.77
C PHE A 42 8.52 37.93 14.33
N VAL A 43 8.50 37.36 15.52
CA VAL A 43 9.70 36.79 16.17
C VAL A 43 9.61 35.28 16.36
N ALA A 44 8.41 34.73 16.44
CA ALA A 44 8.16 33.29 16.46
C ALA A 44 6.77 33.01 15.89
N ALA A 45 6.60 31.84 15.32
CA ALA A 45 5.33 31.35 14.79
C ALA A 45 5.14 29.88 15.15
N GLN A 46 3.88 29.42 15.18
CA GLN A 46 3.53 28.02 15.32
C GLN A 46 2.14 27.75 14.73
N VAL A 47 1.93 26.54 14.23
CA VAL A 47 0.65 26.10 13.68
C VAL A 47 0.34 24.68 14.14
N ALA A 48 -0.88 24.42 14.53
CA ALA A 48 -1.41 23.09 14.82
C ALA A 48 -2.94 23.11 14.78
N ASN A 49 -3.56 22.04 14.31
CA ASN A 49 -5.01 21.82 14.27
C ASN A 49 -5.80 23.05 13.77
N ASN A 50 -5.37 23.63 12.66
CA ASN A 50 -5.95 24.84 12.04
C ASN A 50 -5.84 26.14 12.88
N VAL A 51 -5.05 26.12 13.96
CA VAL A 51 -4.78 27.33 14.75
C VAL A 51 -3.38 27.84 14.47
N LEU A 52 -3.29 29.08 14.00
CA LEU A 52 -2.05 29.79 13.74
C LEU A 52 -1.76 30.76 14.89
N ILE A 53 -0.54 30.73 15.41
CA ILE A 53 -0.07 31.62 16.48
C ILE A 53 1.16 32.37 16.00
N LEU A 54 1.11 33.69 16.07
CA LEU A 54 2.21 34.61 15.77
C LEU A 54 2.62 35.37 17.01
N ALA A 55 3.90 35.38 17.32
CA ALA A 55 4.47 36.22 18.33
C ALA A 55 5.12 37.46 17.70
N LEU A 56 4.81 38.63 18.22
CA LEU A 56 5.33 39.91 17.77
C LEU A 56 6.52 40.40 18.63
N SER A 57 7.39 41.18 18.02
CA SER A 57 8.53 41.81 18.71
C SER A 57 8.11 42.70 19.89
N THR A 58 6.87 43.18 19.90
CA THR A 58 6.25 43.94 20.99
C THR A 58 5.86 43.13 22.22
N GLY A 59 5.99 41.77 22.16
CA GLY A 59 5.56 40.86 23.23
C GLY A 59 4.08 40.47 23.16
N ARG A 60 3.40 40.83 22.07
CA ARG A 60 2.00 40.42 21.81
C ARG A 60 1.96 39.11 21.07
N ILE A 61 0.90 38.35 21.26
CA ILE A 61 0.62 37.09 20.59
C ILE A 61 -0.71 37.21 19.86
N LEU A 62 -0.70 36.97 18.57
CA LEU A 62 -1.91 36.87 17.76
C LEU A 62 -2.24 35.41 17.56
N ARG A 63 -3.48 35.01 17.85
CA ARG A 63 -4.01 33.69 17.64
C ARG A 63 -5.16 33.74 16.65
N PHE A 64 -5.04 32.96 15.58
CA PHE A 64 -6.02 32.86 14.50
C PHE A 64 -6.56 31.45 14.44
N ASP A 65 -7.85 31.31 14.32
CA ASP A 65 -8.47 30.07 13.85
C ASP A 65 -8.62 30.17 12.33
N LEU A 66 -7.96 29.28 11.57
CA LEU A 66 -8.01 29.30 10.12
C LEU A 66 -9.38 28.88 9.57
N ASP A 67 -10.21 28.22 10.36
CA ASP A 67 -11.61 27.94 10.02
C ASP A 67 -12.50 29.20 10.17
N SER A 68 -12.08 30.17 11.02
CA SER A 68 -12.78 31.44 11.28
C SER A 68 -11.78 32.61 11.32
N PRO A 69 -11.16 33.00 10.19
CA PRO A 69 -10.01 33.90 10.16
C PRO A 69 -10.36 35.35 10.50
N GLU A 70 -11.63 35.67 10.73
CA GLU A 70 -12.08 36.98 11.17
C GLU A 70 -11.97 37.19 12.70
N ASP A 71 -11.97 36.05 13.46
CA ASP A 71 -11.83 36.08 14.91
C ASP A 71 -10.35 36.00 15.31
N ILE A 72 -9.78 37.16 15.65
CA ILE A 72 -8.39 37.27 16.07
C ILE A 72 -8.32 37.51 17.56
N ASP A 73 -7.67 36.61 18.27
CA ASP A 73 -7.32 36.87 19.67
C ASP A 73 -5.98 37.57 19.73
N ASP A 74 -6.00 38.76 20.30
CA ASP A 74 -4.83 39.60 20.59
C ASP A 74 -4.51 39.52 22.09
N ILE A 75 -3.35 38.96 22.43
CA ILE A 75 -2.99 38.54 23.78
C ILE A 75 -1.66 39.18 24.16
N ASP A 76 -1.67 39.98 25.23
CA ASP A 76 -0.47 40.60 25.79
C ASP A 76 0.19 39.65 26.83
N LEU A 77 1.53 39.63 26.85
CA LEU A 77 2.26 39.00 27.95
C LEU A 77 2.15 39.88 29.20
N PRO A 78 2.14 39.26 30.41
CA PRO A 78 1.99 39.99 31.68
C PRO A 78 3.09 41.01 31.98
N LYS A 79 4.26 40.86 31.35
CA LYS A 79 5.42 41.73 31.50
C LYS A 79 5.89 42.22 30.13
N LYS A 80 6.53 43.41 30.11
CA LYS A 80 7.06 44.01 28.87
C LYS A 80 8.33 43.33 28.37
N PRO A 81 8.61 43.36 27.06
CA PRO A 81 9.84 42.83 26.50
C PRO A 81 11.14 43.36 27.11
N SER A 82 11.12 44.61 27.65
CA SER A 82 12.26 45.16 28.36
C SER A 82 12.61 44.42 29.67
N GLU A 83 11.66 43.68 30.25
CA GLU A 83 11.84 42.95 31.51
C GLU A 83 12.13 41.46 31.30
N ILE A 84 11.55 40.89 30.26
CA ILE A 84 11.59 39.42 30.02
C ILE A 84 12.31 39.03 28.75
N GLY A 85 12.78 39.98 27.97
CA GLY A 85 13.31 39.78 26.63
C GLY A 85 12.19 39.52 25.60
N VAL A 86 12.60 39.19 24.40
CA VAL A 86 11.69 38.90 23.27
C VAL A 86 11.21 37.47 23.38
N ILE A 87 10.01 37.18 22.87
CA ILE A 87 9.54 35.79 22.71
C ILE A 87 10.50 35.08 21.76
N ARG A 88 11.05 33.96 22.21
CA ARG A 88 12.06 33.22 21.48
C ARG A 88 11.47 32.02 20.74
N ARG A 89 10.63 31.25 21.41
CA ARG A 89 9.99 30.03 20.86
C ARG A 89 8.57 29.88 21.38
N LEU A 90 7.75 29.31 20.53
CA LEU A 90 6.40 28.88 20.83
C LEU A 90 6.33 27.36 20.70
N PHE A 91 5.64 26.70 21.61
CA PHE A 91 5.41 25.26 21.57
C PHE A 91 3.90 25.03 21.72
N LEU A 92 3.27 24.66 20.62
CA LEU A 92 1.84 24.39 20.54
C LEU A 92 1.63 22.87 20.50
N ASP A 93 0.70 22.36 21.31
CA ASP A 93 0.36 20.94 21.27
C ASP A 93 -0.42 20.58 19.99
N PRO A 94 -0.41 19.30 19.56
CA PRO A 94 -1.08 18.87 18.33
C PRO A 94 -2.60 19.11 18.29
N SER A 95 -3.24 19.35 19.45
CA SER A 95 -4.66 19.69 19.51
C SER A 95 -4.93 21.20 19.46
N ALA A 96 -3.89 22.03 19.51
CA ALA A 96 -3.92 23.49 19.68
C ALA A 96 -4.57 23.98 20.98
N SER A 97 -4.65 23.12 22.00
CA SER A 97 -5.27 23.46 23.28
C SER A 97 -4.29 24.07 24.28
N HIS A 98 -3.00 23.76 24.19
CA HIS A 98 -1.97 24.12 25.14
C HIS A 98 -0.79 24.78 24.43
N LEU A 99 -0.44 25.99 24.84
CA LEU A 99 0.70 26.73 24.32
C LEU A 99 1.69 27.03 25.45
N VAL A 100 2.95 26.68 25.23
CA VAL A 100 4.07 27.12 26.07
C VAL A 100 4.87 28.17 25.31
N ILE A 101 5.14 29.29 25.97
CA ILE A 101 5.84 30.44 25.41
C ILE A 101 7.16 30.60 26.17
N SER A 102 8.29 30.60 25.46
CA SER A 102 9.62 30.81 26.05
C SER A 102 10.23 32.11 25.57
N THR A 103 10.85 32.88 26.49
CA THR A 103 11.50 34.15 26.19
C THR A 103 13.02 34.03 26.19
N THR A 104 13.71 35.04 25.65
CA THR A 104 15.17 35.07 25.60
C THR A 104 15.84 35.15 26.96
N GLN A 105 15.14 35.61 28.00
CA GLN A 105 15.64 35.68 29.39
C GLN A 105 15.23 34.45 30.22
N GLY A 106 14.59 33.44 29.61
CA GLY A 106 14.19 32.21 30.30
C GLY A 106 12.94 32.37 31.14
N GLU A 107 12.15 33.42 30.95
CA GLU A 107 10.80 33.49 31.51
C GLU A 107 9.88 32.67 30.62
N ASN A 108 9.14 31.73 31.20
CA ASN A 108 8.25 30.82 30.49
C ASN A 108 6.81 31.00 30.90
N TYR A 109 5.89 30.98 29.96
CA TYR A 109 4.46 31.16 30.17
C TYR A 109 3.66 30.01 29.56
N TYR A 110 2.50 29.76 30.15
CA TYR A 110 1.51 28.84 29.64
C TYR A 110 0.22 29.58 29.27
N LEU A 111 -0.34 29.24 28.12
CA LEU A 111 -1.61 29.78 27.64
C LEU A 111 -2.51 28.62 27.18
N HIS A 112 -3.71 28.56 27.75
CA HIS A 112 -4.73 27.61 27.32
C HIS A 112 -5.62 28.24 26.24
N THR A 113 -6.14 27.40 25.30
CA THR A 113 -6.96 27.87 24.18
C THR A 113 -8.16 28.71 24.61
N GLN A 114 -8.78 28.42 25.75
CA GLN A 114 -9.93 29.16 26.29
C GLN A 114 -9.54 30.39 27.10
N SER A 115 -8.25 30.72 27.23
CA SER A 115 -7.75 31.82 28.04
C SER A 115 -7.10 32.89 27.15
N ARG A 116 -7.23 34.13 27.56
CA ARG A 116 -6.48 35.29 27.00
C ARG A 116 -5.39 35.77 27.94
N THR A 117 -5.17 35.11 29.07
CA THR A 117 -4.19 35.52 30.06
C THR A 117 -3.11 34.46 30.21
N PRO A 118 -1.89 34.72 29.70
CA PRO A 118 -0.75 33.85 29.89
C PRO A 118 -0.36 33.74 31.36
N LYS A 119 -0.14 32.53 31.88
CA LYS A 119 0.24 32.30 33.27
C LYS A 119 1.74 31.96 33.34
N PRO A 120 2.53 32.58 34.25
CA PRO A 120 3.95 32.26 34.36
C PRO A 120 4.17 30.87 34.93
N LEU A 121 5.15 30.14 34.36
CA LEU A 121 5.64 28.86 34.87
C LEU A 121 6.84 29.13 35.80
N ALA A 122 6.56 29.40 37.08
CA ALA A 122 7.54 29.91 38.03
C ALA A 122 8.74 28.96 38.24
N ARG A 123 8.52 27.66 38.16
CA ARG A 123 9.57 26.66 38.33
C ARG A 123 10.47 26.45 37.11
N LEU A 124 10.02 26.84 35.95
CA LEU A 124 10.82 26.87 34.74
C LEU A 124 11.48 28.25 34.51
N LYS A 125 11.43 29.12 35.46
CA LYS A 125 12.12 30.41 35.39
C LYS A 125 13.63 30.23 35.30
N GLY A 126 14.26 30.86 34.31
CA GLY A 126 15.67 30.72 33.99
C GLY A 126 16.02 29.53 33.10
N VAL A 127 15.06 28.65 32.82
CA VAL A 127 15.24 27.53 31.91
C VAL A 127 14.94 28.01 30.50
N GLN A 128 15.90 27.87 29.59
CA GLN A 128 15.67 28.10 28.16
C GLN A 128 15.18 26.79 27.53
N ILE A 129 13.88 26.75 27.20
CA ILE A 129 13.25 25.58 26.58
C ILE A 129 13.65 25.53 25.11
N GLU A 130 14.17 24.39 24.66
CA GLU A 130 14.56 24.15 23.27
C GLU A 130 13.58 23.24 22.53
N SER A 131 12.97 22.29 23.23
CA SER A 131 12.02 21.34 22.66
C SER A 131 11.00 20.84 23.68
N ILE A 132 9.80 20.48 23.22
CA ILE A 132 8.78 19.83 24.03
C ILE A 132 8.28 18.61 23.27
N ALA A 133 8.24 17.46 23.93
CA ALA A 133 7.52 16.29 23.47
C ALA A 133 6.16 16.22 24.16
N TRP A 134 5.12 16.38 23.40
CA TRP A 134 3.74 16.28 23.87
C TRP A 134 3.34 14.84 24.07
N ASN A 135 2.43 14.59 25.01
CA ASN A 135 1.88 13.27 25.25
C ASN A 135 1.02 12.84 24.04
N PRO A 136 1.27 11.67 23.42
CA PRO A 136 0.48 11.22 22.27
C PRO A 136 -0.97 10.85 22.61
N SER A 137 -1.29 10.65 23.91
CA SER A 137 -2.67 10.47 24.34
C SER A 137 -3.43 11.80 24.19
N GLN A 138 -4.70 11.74 23.81
CA GLN A 138 -5.52 12.93 23.66
C GLN A 138 -5.48 13.80 24.93
N PRO A 139 -5.20 15.11 24.81
CA PRO A 139 -5.21 16.00 25.95
C PRO A 139 -6.62 16.12 26.53
N THR A 140 -6.65 16.27 27.83
CA THR A 140 -7.85 16.63 28.59
C THR A 140 -7.81 18.13 28.93
N ALA A 141 -8.34 18.54 30.07
CA ALA A 141 -8.09 19.87 30.59
C ALA A 141 -6.61 20.13 30.94
N SER A 142 -5.77 19.09 31.07
CA SER A 142 -4.33 19.16 31.28
C SER A 142 -3.55 18.66 30.05
N THR A 143 -2.26 19.03 29.99
CA THR A 143 -1.33 18.53 28.97
C THR A 143 -1.02 17.03 29.14
N ARG A 144 -1.42 16.40 30.24
CA ARG A 144 -0.85 15.16 30.77
C ARG A 144 0.66 15.29 30.99
N GLU A 145 1.38 14.20 31.18
CA GLU A 145 2.82 14.19 31.34
C GLU A 145 3.51 14.53 30.01
N ILE A 146 4.32 15.57 30.01
CA ILE A 146 5.12 16.03 28.87
C ILE A 146 6.60 16.04 29.24
N LEU A 147 7.48 15.94 28.22
CA LEU A 147 8.90 16.11 28.37
C LEU A 147 9.34 17.46 27.82
N ILE A 148 10.17 18.16 28.58
CA ILE A 148 10.76 19.45 28.21
C ILE A 148 12.28 19.27 28.11
N GLY A 149 12.84 19.58 26.93
CA GLY A 149 14.28 19.61 26.71
C GLY A 149 14.79 21.05 26.78
N ALA A 150 15.86 21.25 27.56
CA ALA A 150 16.42 22.54 27.82
C ALA A 150 17.81 22.76 27.15
N SER A 151 18.26 24.00 27.10
CA SER A 151 19.56 24.37 26.53
C SER A 151 20.76 23.86 27.32
N ASP A 152 20.56 23.54 28.61
CA ASP A 152 21.58 23.00 29.51
C ASP A 152 21.72 21.45 29.45
N GLY A 153 20.97 20.81 28.54
CA GLY A 153 20.96 19.36 28.36
C GLY A 153 20.09 18.59 29.34
N ASN A 154 19.31 19.28 30.17
CA ASN A 154 18.36 18.63 31.08
C ASN A 154 17.07 18.28 30.37
N ILE A 155 16.53 17.11 30.71
CA ILE A 155 15.17 16.68 30.36
C ILE A 155 14.31 16.73 31.60
N TYR A 156 13.28 17.53 31.55
CA TYR A 156 12.31 17.67 32.62
C TYR A 156 11.01 16.96 32.26
N GLU A 157 10.38 16.32 33.24
CA GLU A 157 8.99 15.88 33.15
C GLU A 157 8.11 16.85 33.94
N THR A 158 7.01 17.22 33.36
CA THR A 158 5.95 17.98 34.03
C THR A 158 4.61 17.68 33.38
N TYR A 159 3.54 18.12 34.06
CA TYR A 159 2.25 18.29 33.42
C TYR A 159 1.69 19.66 33.79
N ILE A 160 0.88 20.25 32.92
CA ILE A 160 0.36 21.61 33.08
C ILE A 160 -1.15 21.56 32.93
N GLU A 161 -1.86 22.26 33.84
CA GLU A 161 -3.30 22.44 33.74
C GLU A 161 -3.68 23.89 34.05
N PRO A 162 -4.83 24.40 33.54
CA PRO A 162 -5.23 25.80 33.73
C PRO A 162 -5.73 26.11 35.15
N SER A 163 -5.83 25.10 36.05
CA SER A 163 -6.38 25.28 37.37
C SER A 163 -5.47 26.13 38.26
N THR A 164 -6.07 26.95 39.14
CA THR A 164 -5.31 27.75 40.09
C THR A 164 -4.59 26.91 41.14
N GLU A 165 -5.08 25.72 41.43
CA GLU A 165 -4.46 24.78 42.38
C GLU A 165 -3.13 24.24 41.83
N PHE A 166 -3.01 24.04 40.53
CA PHE A 166 -1.77 23.63 39.88
C PHE A 166 -0.64 24.60 40.22
N TYR A 167 -0.84 25.89 40.01
CA TYR A 167 0.20 26.92 40.25
C TYR A 167 0.61 27.06 41.70
N ARG A 168 -0.21 26.60 42.66
CA ARG A 168 0.16 26.54 44.07
C ARG A 168 1.02 25.31 44.42
N ARG A 169 1.00 24.27 43.58
CA ARG A 169 1.67 23.00 43.81
C ARG A 169 2.61 22.61 42.65
N GLU A 170 2.94 23.53 41.79
CA GLU A 170 3.79 23.31 40.61
C GLU A 170 5.09 22.59 40.94
N GLU A 171 5.65 22.81 42.15
CA GLU A 171 6.86 22.14 42.62
C GLU A 171 6.79 20.60 42.64
N LYS A 172 5.61 20.04 42.84
CA LYS A 172 5.43 18.57 42.94
C LYS A 172 5.50 17.90 41.58
N TYR A 173 5.29 18.65 40.51
CA TYR A 173 5.08 18.08 39.17
C TYR A 173 6.29 18.23 38.27
N LEU A 174 7.23 19.14 38.55
CA LEU A 174 8.46 19.30 37.79
C LEU A 174 9.54 18.38 38.34
N LYS A 175 10.02 17.44 37.51
CA LYS A 175 11.10 16.50 37.85
C LYS A 175 12.18 16.57 36.78
N THR A 176 13.44 16.61 37.18
CA THR A 176 14.56 16.40 36.26
C THR A 176 14.79 14.89 36.12
N LEU A 177 14.70 14.36 34.91
CA LEU A 177 14.78 12.92 34.66
C LEU A 177 16.17 12.50 34.15
N TYR A 178 16.76 13.29 33.27
CA TYR A 178 18.00 12.93 32.60
C TYR A 178 18.78 14.17 32.19
N ASN A 179 20.13 14.06 32.14
CA ASN A 179 20.99 15.09 31.57
C ASN A 179 21.91 14.48 30.51
N VAL A 180 21.88 15.03 29.30
CA VAL A 180 22.67 14.50 28.19
C VAL A 180 24.15 14.88 28.25
N HIS A 181 24.53 15.89 29.03
CA HIS A 181 25.90 16.42 29.19
C HIS A 181 26.61 16.86 27.90
N ASP A 182 25.88 17.07 26.80
CA ASP A 182 26.45 17.28 25.45
C ASP A 182 25.82 18.47 24.71
N GLY A 183 25.23 19.39 25.43
CA GLY A 183 24.61 20.60 24.85
C GLY A 183 23.09 20.59 24.82
N PRO A 184 22.50 21.50 24.06
CA PRO A 184 21.06 21.71 24.07
C PRO A 184 20.29 20.52 23.50
N ILE A 185 19.09 20.27 24.05
CA ILE A 185 18.19 19.25 23.54
C ILE A 185 17.29 19.86 22.46
N VAL A 186 17.78 19.82 21.23
CA VAL A 186 17.13 20.50 20.08
C VAL A 186 15.87 19.81 19.58
N GLY A 187 15.62 18.57 20.03
CA GLY A 187 14.41 17.85 19.67
C GLY A 187 14.11 16.70 20.62
N LEU A 188 12.83 16.51 20.89
CA LEU A 188 12.27 15.42 21.67
C LEU A 188 11.07 14.86 20.94
N SER A 189 10.96 13.54 20.88
CA SER A 189 9.77 12.83 20.40
C SER A 189 9.46 11.65 21.29
N VAL A 190 8.18 11.41 21.50
CA VAL A 190 7.66 10.30 22.33
C VAL A 190 6.72 9.47 21.48
N ASP A 191 6.92 8.16 21.50
CA ASP A 191 6.02 7.21 20.88
C ASP A 191 5.56 6.18 21.92
N ILE A 192 4.25 5.91 21.95
CA ILE A 192 3.63 4.99 22.88
C ILE A 192 2.76 4.03 22.08
N THR A 193 3.26 2.82 21.87
CA THR A 193 2.51 1.71 21.27
C THR A 193 1.99 0.75 22.34
N SER A 194 1.19 -0.25 21.94
CA SER A 194 0.71 -1.29 22.85
C SER A 194 1.84 -2.07 23.53
N ASP A 195 2.95 -2.25 22.82
CA ASP A 195 4.01 -3.19 23.19
C ASP A 195 5.32 -2.51 23.63
N ALA A 196 5.53 -1.27 23.18
CA ALA A 196 6.74 -0.52 23.45
C ALA A 196 6.46 0.95 23.74
N ARG A 197 7.36 1.57 24.49
CA ARG A 197 7.40 2.99 24.76
C ARG A 197 8.79 3.49 24.45
N SER A 198 8.89 4.54 23.69
CA SER A 198 10.17 5.05 23.23
C SER A 198 10.25 6.57 23.29
N VAL A 199 11.45 7.06 23.58
CA VAL A 199 11.78 8.48 23.57
C VAL A 199 13.01 8.68 22.71
N LEU A 200 12.86 9.53 21.70
CA LEU A 200 13.96 9.96 20.83
C LEU A 200 14.40 11.36 21.25
N VAL A 201 15.67 11.50 21.55
CA VAL A 201 16.28 12.75 22.01
C VAL A 201 17.36 13.16 21.01
N ALA A 202 17.27 14.38 20.48
CA ALA A 202 18.25 14.93 19.55
C ALA A 202 19.03 16.08 20.22
N THR A 203 20.35 15.98 20.11
CA THR A 203 21.29 17.10 20.34
C THR A 203 21.92 17.52 19.00
N PRO A 204 22.69 18.58 18.91
CA PRO A 204 23.39 18.93 17.67
C PRO A 204 24.35 17.85 17.16
N THR A 205 24.85 16.94 18.04
CA THR A 205 25.90 15.98 17.75
C THR A 205 25.48 14.54 17.90
N ARG A 206 24.37 14.26 18.60
CA ARG A 206 23.93 12.91 18.95
C ARG A 206 22.43 12.75 18.81
N LEU A 207 22.04 11.52 18.50
CA LEU A 207 20.66 11.06 18.56
C LEU A 207 20.60 9.90 19.56
N LEU A 208 19.78 10.00 20.60
CA LEU A 208 19.64 9.01 21.66
C LEU A 208 18.24 8.40 21.58
N LEU A 209 18.16 7.09 21.61
CA LEU A 209 16.92 6.34 21.62
C LEU A 209 16.80 5.55 22.93
N PHE A 210 15.77 5.85 23.71
CA PHE A 210 15.35 5.08 24.88
C PHE A 210 14.16 4.20 24.49
N VAL A 211 14.25 2.92 24.77
CA VAL A 211 13.15 1.95 24.50
C VAL A 211 12.86 1.14 25.75
N GLY A 212 11.61 1.09 26.15
CA GLY A 212 11.13 0.29 27.26
C GLY A 212 9.93 -0.56 26.86
N LYS A 213 9.75 -1.71 27.53
CA LYS A 213 8.62 -2.59 27.29
C LYS A 213 7.31 -1.96 27.78
N GLY A 214 6.28 -2.00 26.98
CA GLY A 214 4.93 -1.57 27.33
C GLY A 214 4.27 -2.54 28.34
N GLY A 215 3.70 -2.01 29.40
CA GLY A 215 2.91 -2.80 30.36
C GLY A 215 1.49 -2.26 30.48
N ARG A 216 0.50 -3.12 30.44
CA ARG A 216 -0.95 -2.78 30.46
C ARG A 216 -1.47 -2.16 31.77
N GLN A 217 -0.66 -2.04 32.82
CA GLN A 217 -1.14 -1.70 34.18
C GLN A 217 -0.36 -0.61 34.91
N ASP A 218 0.39 0.24 34.26
CA ASP A 218 1.11 1.31 34.97
C ASP A 218 0.26 2.58 35.06
N SER A 219 -0.42 2.76 36.18
CA SER A 219 -1.15 3.99 36.58
C SER A 219 -0.23 5.14 37.02
N GLY A 220 1.07 5.10 36.71
CA GLY A 220 2.05 6.14 37.09
C GLY A 220 2.78 6.72 35.89
N SER A 221 3.54 7.80 36.11
CA SER A 221 4.37 8.40 35.07
C SER A 221 5.35 7.39 34.48
N ILE A 222 5.41 7.35 33.16
CA ILE A 222 6.12 6.36 32.36
C ILE A 222 7.58 6.75 32.19
N TYR A 223 7.82 8.06 32.06
CA TYR A 223 9.10 8.61 31.65
C TYR A 223 10.24 8.43 32.65
N PRO A 224 10.01 8.52 34.00
CA PRO A 224 11.09 8.28 34.95
C PRO A 224 11.67 6.88 34.83
N ARG A 225 10.81 5.87 34.66
CA ARG A 225 11.27 4.49 34.51
C ARG A 225 12.07 4.26 33.26
N LEU A 226 11.67 4.93 32.14
CA LEU A 226 12.31 4.81 30.85
C LEU A 226 13.67 5.54 30.82
N LEU A 227 13.69 6.79 31.28
CA LEU A 227 14.90 7.63 31.17
C LEU A 227 15.93 7.38 32.30
N GLU A 228 15.51 6.94 33.48
CA GLU A 228 16.41 6.68 34.62
C GLU A 228 16.97 5.25 34.61
N ARG A 229 16.25 4.27 34.05
CA ARG A 229 16.59 2.85 34.15
C ARG A 229 17.17 2.25 32.87
N GLU A 230 16.76 2.76 31.71
CA GLU A 230 17.21 2.22 30.43
C GLU A 230 18.44 2.97 29.92
N THR A 231 19.41 2.22 29.43
CA THR A 231 20.56 2.82 28.74
C THR A 231 20.17 3.16 27.32
N PRO A 232 20.34 4.43 26.88
CA PRO A 232 19.98 4.81 25.52
C PRO A 232 20.90 4.19 24.50
N VAL A 233 20.35 3.87 23.34
CA VAL A 233 21.15 3.58 22.15
C VAL A 233 21.52 4.90 21.50
N ILE A 234 22.82 5.11 21.27
CA ILE A 234 23.37 6.40 20.84
C ILE A 234 23.91 6.30 19.40
N HIS A 235 23.41 7.20 18.55
CA HIS A 235 24.01 7.48 17.26
C HIS A 235 24.87 8.74 17.37
N HIS A 236 26.17 8.60 17.14
CA HIS A 236 27.12 9.72 17.15
C HIS A 236 27.37 10.25 15.76
N LEU A 237 27.30 11.57 15.59
CA LEU A 237 27.69 12.22 14.36
C LEU A 237 29.23 12.31 14.30
N LYS A 238 29.84 11.76 13.25
CA LYS A 238 31.29 11.91 13.00
C LYS A 238 31.56 13.32 12.49
N ASP A 239 32.59 13.96 12.99
CA ASP A 239 33.05 15.29 12.55
C ASP A 239 31.95 16.38 12.66
N ALA A 240 31.24 16.40 13.79
CA ALA A 240 30.18 17.39 14.04
C ALA A 240 30.76 18.82 14.04
N THR A 241 30.21 19.66 13.19
CA THR A 241 30.46 21.11 13.17
C THR A 241 29.27 21.86 13.77
N SER A 242 29.48 23.08 14.25
CA SER A 242 28.37 23.93 14.72
C SER A 242 27.45 24.30 13.56
N GLY A 243 26.15 24.19 13.75
CA GLY A 243 25.15 24.51 12.74
C GLY A 243 23.72 24.34 13.27
N PRO A 244 22.72 24.75 12.51
CA PRO A 244 21.32 24.52 12.85
C PRO A 244 21.06 23.02 13.02
N SER A 245 20.34 22.69 14.09
CA SER A 245 19.90 21.32 14.35
C SER A 245 18.48 21.32 14.89
N THR A 246 17.65 20.45 14.38
CA THR A 246 16.27 20.27 14.80
C THR A 246 15.81 18.84 14.51
N LEU A 247 14.90 18.34 15.33
CA LEU A 247 14.22 17.06 15.11
C LEU A 247 12.76 17.35 14.78
N VAL A 248 12.31 16.80 13.69
CA VAL A 248 10.90 16.83 13.27
C VAL A 248 10.39 15.39 13.18
N THR A 249 9.20 15.15 13.70
CA THR A 249 8.55 13.83 13.63
C THR A 249 7.13 13.99 13.11
N ILE A 250 6.69 13.02 12.33
CA ILE A 250 5.33 12.92 11.82
C ILE A 250 4.78 11.55 12.19
N SER A 251 3.56 11.53 12.70
CA SER A 251 2.77 10.32 12.89
C SER A 251 1.78 10.24 11.75
N GLU A 252 1.95 9.30 10.85
CA GLU A 252 0.99 9.07 9.78
C GLU A 252 -0.29 8.50 10.38
N PRO A 253 -1.47 9.03 10.07
CA PRO A 253 -2.72 8.40 10.46
C PRO A 253 -2.76 7.03 9.80
N ALA A 254 -2.95 5.98 10.60
CA ALA A 254 -3.20 4.65 10.08
C ALA A 254 -4.40 4.73 9.13
N ASP A 255 -4.16 4.46 7.85
CA ASP A 255 -5.22 4.44 6.84
C ASP A 255 -6.25 3.40 7.30
N ALA A 256 -7.44 3.84 7.66
CA ALA A 256 -8.50 3.00 8.25
C ALA A 256 -8.97 1.87 7.34
N SER A 257 -8.49 1.83 6.10
CA SER A 257 -8.80 0.81 5.09
C SER A 257 -7.75 -0.33 4.99
N LEU A 258 -6.61 -0.19 5.63
CA LEU A 258 -5.51 -1.16 5.54
C LEU A 258 -5.17 -1.64 6.96
N SER A 259 -5.82 -2.74 7.37
CA SER A 259 -5.47 -3.62 8.51
C SER A 259 -4.56 -3.03 9.59
N GLU A 260 -4.90 -3.27 10.84
CA GLU A 260 -4.19 -3.13 12.13
C GLU A 260 -2.65 -3.07 12.17
N SER A 261 -1.96 -2.77 11.05
CA SER A 261 -0.52 -2.65 10.95
C SER A 261 -0.07 -1.24 11.30
N ALA A 262 0.69 -1.18 12.37
CA ALA A 262 1.57 -0.15 12.87
C ALA A 262 1.49 1.22 12.16
N GLN A 263 1.05 2.19 12.90
CA GLN A 263 1.20 3.63 12.63
C GLN A 263 2.67 3.90 12.29
N GLU A 264 2.97 4.25 11.04
CA GLU A 264 4.34 4.56 10.62
C GLU A 264 4.71 5.97 11.09
N ASN A 265 5.42 6.07 12.19
CA ASN A 265 6.01 7.30 12.66
C ASN A 265 7.36 7.53 11.98
N VAL A 266 7.53 8.66 11.33
CA VAL A 266 8.75 9.04 10.64
C VAL A 266 9.46 10.15 11.40
N PHE A 267 10.80 10.09 11.45
CA PHE A 267 11.61 11.16 12.00
C PHE A 267 12.57 11.73 10.94
N ALA A 268 12.94 12.99 11.09
CA ALA A 268 14.02 13.65 10.38
C ALA A 268 14.80 14.53 11.36
N TRP A 269 16.11 14.29 11.44
CA TRP A 269 17.04 15.06 12.25
C TRP A 269 18.00 15.86 11.36
N LEU A 270 17.82 17.16 11.37
CA LEU A 270 18.76 18.10 10.75
C LEU A 270 20.03 18.18 11.60
N ASN A 271 21.18 18.02 10.98
CA ASN A 271 22.48 18.09 11.61
C ASN A 271 23.51 18.75 10.67
N SER A 272 24.77 18.84 11.12
CA SER A 272 25.83 19.50 10.36
C SER A 272 26.18 18.83 9.03
N GLN A 273 25.87 17.53 8.85
CA GLN A 273 26.15 16.77 7.61
C GLN A 273 24.98 16.77 6.62
N GLY A 274 23.74 17.01 7.10
CA GLY A 274 22.54 16.96 6.30
C GLY A 274 21.32 16.58 7.15
N VAL A 275 20.43 15.77 6.61
CA VAL A 275 19.24 15.29 7.30
C VAL A 275 19.27 13.77 7.41
N LEU A 276 19.34 13.27 8.64
CA LEU A 276 19.18 11.85 8.94
C LEU A 276 17.68 11.58 9.14
N HIS A 277 17.12 10.66 8.38
CA HIS A 277 15.69 10.34 8.45
C HIS A 277 15.45 8.83 8.42
N GLY A 278 14.30 8.41 8.91
CA GLY A 278 13.90 6.99 8.92
C GLY A 278 12.57 6.77 9.62
N ASP A 279 12.16 5.49 9.67
CA ASP A 279 10.94 5.08 10.34
C ASP A 279 11.20 4.83 11.81
N PHE A 280 10.39 5.41 12.67
CA PHE A 280 10.54 5.29 14.12
C PHE A 280 10.28 3.86 14.61
N ALA A 281 9.30 3.17 14.03
CA ALA A 281 9.01 1.77 14.34
C ALA A 281 10.20 0.84 14.03
N ALA A 282 10.90 1.09 12.92
CA ALA A 282 12.10 0.34 12.55
C ALA A 282 13.25 0.58 13.54
N LEU A 283 13.39 1.80 14.09
CA LEU A 283 14.36 2.07 15.16
C LEU A 283 14.09 1.23 16.41
N VAL A 284 12.83 1.16 16.83
CA VAL A 284 12.41 0.44 18.03
C VAL A 284 12.57 -1.07 17.86
N GLN A 285 12.18 -1.62 16.71
CA GLN A 285 12.31 -3.05 16.41
C GLN A 285 13.77 -3.52 16.37
N ASN A 286 14.68 -2.68 15.89
CA ASN A 286 16.10 -2.98 15.75
C ASN A 286 16.94 -2.50 16.96
N ALA A 287 16.33 -2.03 18.04
CA ALA A 287 17.00 -1.39 19.17
C ALA A 287 18.09 -2.28 19.81
N GLU A 288 17.91 -3.60 19.81
CA GLU A 288 18.87 -4.54 20.42
C GLU A 288 20.14 -4.80 19.58
N ASN A 289 20.05 -4.63 18.23
CA ASN A 289 21.16 -4.97 17.35
C ASN A 289 21.82 -3.74 16.71
N THR A 290 21.11 -3.03 15.84
CA THR A 290 21.63 -1.86 15.10
C THR A 290 20.49 -0.90 14.79
N PRO A 291 19.95 -0.16 15.78
CA PRO A 291 18.69 0.58 15.64
C PRO A 291 18.71 1.63 14.53
N PHE A 292 19.85 2.28 14.30
CA PHE A 292 19.97 3.32 13.27
C PHE A 292 20.42 2.80 11.91
N SER A 293 20.51 1.47 11.69
CA SER A 293 20.92 0.89 10.40
C SER A 293 19.90 1.13 9.28
N SER A 294 18.63 1.28 9.62
CA SER A 294 17.56 1.61 8.67
C SER A 294 17.46 3.10 8.35
N ALA A 295 18.09 3.97 9.15
CA ALA A 295 18.07 5.41 8.90
C ALA A 295 18.97 5.78 7.73
N LYS A 296 18.49 6.68 6.88
CA LYS A 296 19.21 7.18 5.71
C LYS A 296 19.66 8.62 5.94
N LEU A 297 20.91 8.92 5.56
CA LEU A 297 21.42 10.28 5.55
C LEU A 297 21.19 10.89 4.16
N LEU A 298 20.48 12.01 4.10
CA LEU A 298 20.44 12.90 2.94
C LEU A 298 21.53 13.97 3.15
N PRO A 299 22.70 13.85 2.47
CA PRO A 299 23.79 14.80 2.67
C PRO A 299 23.43 16.15 2.05
N LYS A 300 23.98 17.22 2.59
CA LYS A 300 23.79 18.58 2.03
C LYS A 300 24.14 18.69 0.55
N SER A 301 25.07 17.85 0.08
CA SER A 301 25.50 17.78 -1.33
C SER A 301 24.42 17.29 -2.30
N THR A 302 23.36 16.69 -1.81
CA THR A 302 22.21 16.28 -2.66
C THR A 302 21.44 17.51 -3.17
N ILE A 303 21.54 18.64 -2.48
CA ILE A 303 20.83 19.86 -2.85
C ILE A 303 21.71 20.64 -3.84
N PRO A 304 21.18 20.97 -5.02
CA PRO A 304 21.94 21.73 -6.02
C PRO A 304 22.25 23.13 -5.50
N PRO A 305 23.46 23.67 -5.75
CA PRO A 305 23.85 25.02 -5.38
C PRO A 305 22.96 26.05 -6.09
N SER A 306 22.76 27.21 -5.46
CA SER A 306 22.02 28.31 -6.06
C SER A 306 22.65 28.78 -7.37
N GLN A 307 21.85 28.90 -8.44
CA GLN A 307 22.31 29.41 -9.74
C GLN A 307 22.67 30.91 -9.71
N THR A 308 22.33 31.61 -8.63
CA THR A 308 22.52 33.09 -8.52
C THR A 308 23.91 33.51 -8.04
N SER A 309 24.76 32.59 -7.58
CA SER A 309 26.12 32.92 -7.15
C SER A 309 27.10 33.00 -8.33
N GLY A 310 26.93 34.03 -9.18
CA GLY A 310 27.86 34.35 -10.29
C GLY A 310 29.24 34.87 -9.84
N GLY A 311 29.69 34.61 -8.62
CA GLY A 311 30.97 35.00 -8.09
C GLY A 311 32.00 33.88 -8.12
N ARG A 312 33.25 34.18 -8.54
CA ARG A 312 34.42 33.29 -8.65
C ARG A 312 34.90 32.60 -7.34
N ASN A 313 34.08 32.55 -6.31
CA ASN A 313 34.44 31.88 -5.04
C ASN A 313 33.80 30.48 -5.00
N LYS A 314 34.56 29.53 -4.44
CA LYS A 314 34.13 28.15 -4.19
C LYS A 314 32.67 28.11 -3.75
N PRO A 315 31.86 27.16 -4.24
CA PRO A 315 30.50 26.96 -3.74
C PRO A 315 30.60 26.63 -2.24
N SER A 316 30.39 27.62 -1.38
CA SER A 316 30.20 27.34 0.05
C SER A 316 28.84 26.68 0.15
N MET A 317 28.80 25.45 0.65
CA MET A 317 27.55 24.78 0.92
C MET A 317 26.85 25.52 2.07
N GLU A 318 25.77 26.19 1.71
CA GLU A 318 24.99 27.02 2.62
C GLU A 318 24.25 26.16 3.65
N PRO A 319 24.11 26.63 4.89
CA PRO A 319 23.44 25.85 5.91
C PRO A 319 21.93 25.76 5.64
N ILE A 320 21.37 24.59 5.81
CA ILE A 320 19.92 24.38 5.87
C ILE A 320 19.44 25.09 7.16
N SER A 321 18.57 26.07 7.04
CA SER A 321 18.09 26.85 8.18
C SER A 321 16.94 26.16 8.92
N SER A 322 16.07 25.46 8.22
CA SER A 322 14.91 24.75 8.77
C SER A 322 14.51 23.60 7.89
N ILE A 323 13.89 22.58 8.49
CA ILE A 323 13.26 21.46 7.77
C ILE A 323 11.84 21.26 8.24
N SER A 324 11.02 20.68 7.37
CA SER A 324 9.70 20.14 7.71
C SER A 324 9.50 18.81 6.99
N LEU A 325 8.66 17.95 7.55
CA LEU A 325 8.31 16.67 6.98
C LEU A 325 6.93 16.71 6.38
N THR A 326 6.80 16.14 5.19
CA THR A 326 5.53 15.70 4.61
C THR A 326 5.51 14.17 4.58
N GLN A 327 4.44 13.58 4.11
CA GLN A 327 4.30 12.12 4.09
C GLN A 327 5.45 11.42 3.35
N PHE A 328 5.86 11.95 2.17
CA PHE A 328 6.88 11.33 1.33
C PHE A 328 8.08 12.22 1.06
N HIS A 329 8.10 13.47 1.52
CA HIS A 329 9.17 14.41 1.23
C HIS A 329 9.70 15.10 2.49
N ILE A 330 10.90 15.61 2.38
CA ILE A 330 11.52 16.50 3.35
C ILE A 330 11.64 17.87 2.69
N LEU A 331 10.96 18.86 3.29
CA LEU A 331 11.08 20.26 2.89
C LEU A 331 12.30 20.87 3.57
N HIS A 332 13.13 21.55 2.81
CA HIS A 332 14.33 22.23 3.28
C HIS A 332 14.20 23.72 2.99
N LEU A 333 14.59 24.53 3.94
CA LEU A 333 14.72 25.99 3.75
C LEU A 333 16.19 26.36 3.70
N ILE A 334 16.63 26.91 2.57
CA ILE A 334 18.03 27.24 2.30
C ILE A 334 18.07 28.59 1.58
N GLU A 335 18.63 29.61 2.21
CA GLU A 335 18.77 30.97 1.62
C GLU A 335 17.50 31.54 0.96
N GLY A 336 16.35 31.31 1.59
CA GLY A 336 15.08 31.76 1.03
C GLY A 336 14.52 30.88 -0.09
N ARG A 337 15.19 29.76 -0.43
CA ARG A 337 14.65 28.74 -1.31
C ARG A 337 13.94 27.67 -0.51
N VAL A 338 12.82 27.19 -1.03
CA VAL A 338 12.14 25.99 -0.54
C VAL A 338 12.51 24.84 -1.47
N VAL A 339 13.09 23.80 -0.91
CA VAL A 339 13.54 22.62 -1.64
C VAL A 339 12.84 21.37 -1.08
N ALA A 340 12.15 20.60 -1.92
CA ALA A 340 11.53 19.35 -1.52
C ALA A 340 12.29 18.16 -2.11
N ILE A 341 12.73 17.24 -1.23
CA ILE A 341 13.43 16.02 -1.60
C ILE A 341 12.58 14.83 -1.17
N ASN A 342 12.40 13.88 -2.06
CA ASN A 342 11.68 12.65 -1.75
C ASN A 342 12.50 11.79 -0.77
N ARG A 343 11.91 11.41 0.37
CA ARG A 343 12.59 10.62 1.41
C ARG A 343 12.86 9.16 1.02
N LEU A 344 12.13 8.63 0.03
CA LEU A 344 12.23 7.22 -0.37
C LEU A 344 13.45 6.96 -1.28
N ASP A 345 13.67 7.84 -2.26
CA ASP A 345 14.75 7.69 -3.25
C ASP A 345 15.78 8.84 -3.28
N GLY A 346 15.56 9.90 -2.50
CA GLY A 346 16.43 11.08 -2.47
C GLY A 346 16.32 11.99 -3.70
N SER A 347 15.31 11.81 -4.55
CA SER A 347 15.12 12.65 -5.74
C SER A 347 14.65 14.05 -5.38
N LEU A 348 15.18 15.04 -6.11
CA LEU A 348 14.74 16.43 -6.01
C LEU A 348 13.41 16.57 -6.75
N VAL A 349 12.36 17.05 -6.04
CA VAL A 349 11.01 17.21 -6.61
C VAL A 349 10.67 18.68 -6.84
N TYR A 350 11.17 19.56 -5.97
CA TYR A 350 10.88 20.98 -6.03
C TYR A 350 12.08 21.80 -5.57
N ASP A 351 12.38 22.93 -6.25
CA ASP A 351 13.42 23.88 -5.89
C ASP A 351 13.05 25.26 -6.42
N GLN A 352 12.63 26.16 -5.54
CA GLN A 352 12.24 27.50 -5.94
C GLN A 352 12.69 28.53 -4.91
N LEU A 353 13.20 29.68 -5.39
CA LEU A 353 13.47 30.85 -4.58
C LEU A 353 12.14 31.54 -4.27
N VAL A 354 11.78 31.62 -3.00
CA VAL A 354 10.51 32.15 -2.50
C VAL A 354 10.71 33.51 -1.83
N LEU A 355 11.80 33.66 -1.07
CA LEU A 355 12.03 34.85 -0.26
C LEU A 355 12.88 35.88 -1.00
N GLU A 356 12.46 37.13 -0.92
CA GLU A 356 13.25 38.29 -1.38
C GLU A 356 14.44 38.55 -0.45
N PRO A 357 15.56 39.09 -0.98
CA PRO A 357 16.70 39.48 -0.17
C PRO A 357 16.30 40.50 0.92
N GLY A 358 16.65 40.21 2.17
CA GLY A 358 16.33 41.04 3.33
C GLY A 358 15.10 40.61 4.13
N ASN A 359 14.34 39.62 3.67
CA ASN A 359 13.25 39.01 4.43
C ASN A 359 13.79 37.77 5.17
N ALA A 360 14.08 37.92 6.46
CA ALA A 360 14.67 36.87 7.26
C ALA A 360 13.62 35.77 7.59
N PRO A 361 13.90 34.50 7.27
CA PRO A 361 12.99 33.42 7.59
C PRO A 361 12.99 33.07 9.08
N LEU A 362 11.83 32.75 9.63
CA LEU A 362 11.66 32.19 10.96
C LEU A 362 11.73 30.66 10.92
N GLY A 363 11.21 30.03 9.86
CA GLY A 363 11.29 28.59 9.67
C GLY A 363 10.12 28.00 8.88
N LEU A 364 10.24 26.69 8.62
CA LEU A 364 9.19 25.84 8.08
C LEU A 364 8.45 25.16 9.23
N TYR A 365 7.12 25.17 9.17
CA TYR A 365 6.25 24.56 10.15
C TYR A 365 5.18 23.71 9.46
N ALA A 366 4.71 22.68 10.14
CA ALA A 366 3.67 21.81 9.62
C ALA A 366 2.55 21.64 10.65
N ASP A 367 1.33 21.66 10.16
CA ASP A 367 0.16 21.14 10.86
C ASP A 367 -0.11 19.72 10.35
N HIS A 368 0.47 18.71 11.01
CA HIS A 368 0.34 17.32 10.60
C HIS A 368 -1.09 16.77 10.71
N LYS A 369 -1.94 17.40 11.51
CA LYS A 369 -3.33 16.98 11.65
C LYS A 369 -4.20 17.39 10.47
N LYS A 370 -3.87 18.54 9.86
CA LYS A 370 -4.59 19.10 8.71
C LYS A 370 -3.81 18.97 7.40
N ASN A 371 -2.57 18.45 7.45
CA ASN A 371 -1.65 18.33 6.33
C ASN A 371 -1.41 19.67 5.62
N THR A 372 -1.24 20.75 6.40
CA THR A 372 -0.88 22.07 5.88
C THR A 372 0.54 22.43 6.28
N TYR A 373 1.25 23.09 5.40
CA TYR A 373 2.66 23.41 5.55
C TYR A 373 2.89 24.90 5.35
N TRP A 374 3.71 25.49 6.21
CA TRP A 374 3.84 26.94 6.31
C TRP A 374 5.29 27.38 6.35
N LEU A 375 5.59 28.48 5.67
CA LEU A 375 6.85 29.19 5.77
C LEU A 375 6.58 30.57 6.37
N PHE A 376 7.18 30.85 7.52
CA PHE A 376 7.08 32.14 8.16
C PHE A 376 8.38 32.92 8.03
N THR A 377 8.24 34.22 7.80
CA THR A 377 9.33 35.20 7.84
C THR A 377 9.02 36.26 8.89
N GLN A 378 9.89 37.22 9.06
CA GLN A 378 9.65 38.32 10.00
C GLN A 378 8.45 39.19 9.60
N ARG A 379 8.00 39.16 8.35
CA ARG A 379 6.93 40.04 7.83
C ARG A 379 5.87 39.36 7.01
N GLU A 380 6.14 38.22 6.50
CA GLU A 380 5.28 37.54 5.54
C GLU A 380 5.02 36.09 5.94
N ILE A 381 3.90 35.58 5.47
CA ILE A 381 3.45 34.22 5.69
C ILE A 381 3.24 33.59 4.32
N PHE A 382 3.75 32.38 4.14
CA PHE A 382 3.55 31.60 2.94
C PHE A 382 2.97 30.24 3.31
N GLU A 383 2.05 29.75 2.49
CA GLU A 383 1.57 28.39 2.55
C GLU A 383 2.29 27.56 1.49
N VAL A 384 2.77 26.40 1.87
CA VAL A 384 3.32 25.40 0.94
C VAL A 384 2.19 24.43 0.61
N VAL A 385 1.57 24.66 -0.54
CA VAL A 385 0.47 23.85 -1.05
C VAL A 385 1.03 22.53 -1.58
N VAL A 386 0.45 21.41 -1.14
CA VAL A 386 0.86 20.06 -1.56
C VAL A 386 -0.26 19.44 -2.37
N THR A 387 0.03 19.07 -3.62
CA THR A 387 -0.93 18.46 -4.53
C THR A 387 -0.49 17.06 -4.93
N ASP A 388 -1.30 16.05 -4.60
CA ASP A 388 -1.06 14.64 -4.95
C ASP A 388 0.38 14.18 -4.67
N GLU A 389 0.81 14.31 -3.44
CA GLU A 389 2.17 13.99 -2.99
C GLU A 389 2.59 12.54 -3.31
N ALA A 390 1.63 11.62 -3.26
CA ALA A 390 1.87 10.19 -3.51
C ALA A 390 1.95 9.83 -5.01
N ARG A 391 1.84 10.81 -5.91
CA ARG A 391 1.74 10.63 -7.36
C ARG A 391 2.78 9.68 -7.97
N ASP A 392 4.03 9.81 -7.55
CA ASP A 392 5.14 9.04 -8.11
C ASP A 392 5.66 7.93 -7.17
N VAL A 393 5.06 7.76 -5.99
CA VAL A 393 5.47 6.76 -5.00
C VAL A 393 5.41 5.34 -5.56
N TRP A 394 4.37 5.01 -6.34
CA TRP A 394 4.26 3.70 -6.97
C TRP A 394 5.45 3.36 -7.88
N LYS A 395 6.04 4.35 -8.58
CA LYS A 395 7.22 4.14 -9.43
C LYS A 395 8.47 3.84 -8.59
N ILE A 396 8.61 4.52 -7.46
CA ILE A 396 9.74 4.32 -6.54
C ILE A 396 9.64 2.93 -5.91
N MET A 397 8.45 2.56 -5.42
CA MET A 397 8.21 1.22 -4.86
C MET A 397 8.44 0.13 -5.91
N LEU A 398 8.04 0.37 -7.17
CA LEU A 398 8.27 -0.53 -8.28
C LEU A 398 9.76 -0.74 -8.56
N ARG A 399 10.56 0.33 -8.58
CA ARG A 399 12.03 0.23 -8.75
C ARG A 399 12.69 -0.53 -7.60
N ASN A 400 12.13 -0.45 -6.40
CA ASN A 400 12.62 -1.14 -5.21
C ASN A 400 12.08 -2.59 -5.09
N GLU A 401 11.41 -3.11 -6.14
CA GLU A 401 10.82 -4.46 -6.19
C GLU A 401 9.74 -4.71 -5.12
N GLN A 402 9.16 -3.64 -4.58
CA GLN A 402 8.08 -3.69 -3.58
C GLN A 402 6.71 -3.64 -4.27
N PHE A 403 6.35 -4.72 -5.00
CA PHE A 403 5.17 -4.74 -5.88
C PHE A 403 3.84 -4.54 -5.15
N ASP A 404 3.69 -5.12 -3.96
CA ASP A 404 2.46 -4.96 -3.17
C ASP A 404 2.27 -3.52 -2.69
N ALA A 405 3.36 -2.86 -2.26
CA ALA A 405 3.35 -1.45 -1.93
C ALA A 405 3.08 -0.59 -3.18
N ALA A 406 3.72 -0.90 -4.31
CA ALA A 406 3.49 -0.20 -5.57
C ALA A 406 2.02 -0.26 -6.02
N LEU A 407 1.36 -1.42 -5.87
CA LEU A 407 -0.06 -1.59 -6.19
C LEU A 407 -0.98 -0.73 -5.31
N ARG A 408 -0.64 -0.51 -4.04
CA ARG A 408 -1.43 0.35 -3.14
C ARG A 408 -1.43 1.81 -3.60
N TYR A 409 -0.28 2.31 -4.08
CA TYR A 409 -0.13 3.69 -4.56
C TYR A 409 -0.48 3.87 -6.03
N ALA A 410 -0.64 2.80 -6.81
CA ALA A 410 -1.09 2.85 -8.19
C ALA A 410 -2.59 3.20 -8.27
N LYS A 411 -2.91 4.42 -8.73
CA LYS A 411 -4.29 4.94 -8.79
C LYS A 411 -5.01 4.52 -10.08
N THR A 412 -4.35 4.62 -11.21
CA THR A 412 -4.95 4.34 -12.52
C THR A 412 -4.81 2.89 -12.95
N ALA A 413 -5.70 2.42 -13.83
CA ALA A 413 -5.61 1.08 -14.40
C ALA A 413 -4.28 0.83 -15.13
N ALA A 414 -3.76 1.83 -15.84
CA ALA A 414 -2.48 1.75 -16.52
C ALA A 414 -1.30 1.60 -15.55
N GLN A 415 -1.32 2.31 -14.41
CA GLN A 415 -0.30 2.18 -13.37
C GLN A 415 -0.34 0.78 -12.72
N LYS A 416 -1.53 0.28 -12.39
CA LYS A 416 -1.71 -1.08 -11.85
C LYS A 416 -1.23 -2.14 -12.80
N ASP A 417 -1.49 -1.96 -14.08
CA ASP A 417 -1.03 -2.86 -15.14
C ASP A 417 0.49 -2.84 -15.31
N ALA A 418 1.11 -1.66 -15.27
CA ALA A 418 2.57 -1.54 -15.29
C ALA A 418 3.23 -2.25 -14.10
N VAL A 419 2.65 -2.13 -12.90
CA VAL A 419 3.14 -2.84 -11.71
C VAL A 419 2.94 -4.35 -11.85
N ALA A 420 1.79 -4.81 -12.34
CA ALA A 420 1.52 -6.22 -12.56
C ALA A 420 2.48 -6.82 -13.60
N THR A 421 2.73 -6.11 -14.70
CA THR A 421 3.68 -6.56 -15.74
C THR A 421 5.09 -6.71 -15.17
N ALA A 422 5.60 -5.70 -14.47
CA ALA A 422 6.94 -5.77 -13.87
C ALA A 422 7.05 -6.82 -12.77
N SER A 423 5.99 -7.03 -11.98
CA SER A 423 5.92 -8.11 -11.00
C SER A 423 5.99 -9.49 -11.67
N GLY A 424 5.29 -9.66 -12.80
CA GLY A 424 5.36 -10.87 -13.61
C GLY A 424 6.78 -11.12 -14.15
N ASP A 425 7.45 -10.08 -14.70
CA ASP A 425 8.82 -10.17 -15.20
C ASP A 425 9.81 -10.56 -14.09
N HIS A 426 9.64 -9.98 -12.90
CA HIS A 426 10.44 -10.33 -11.73
C HIS A 426 10.22 -11.78 -11.29
N LEU A 427 8.97 -12.27 -11.27
CA LEU A 427 8.66 -13.66 -10.93
C LEU A 427 9.26 -14.64 -11.93
N VAL A 428 9.23 -14.32 -13.22
CA VAL A 428 9.88 -15.11 -14.29
C VAL A 428 11.38 -15.16 -14.08
N SER A 429 12.03 -14.03 -13.80
CA SER A 429 13.48 -13.98 -13.56
C SER A 429 13.92 -14.83 -12.35
N ARG A 430 13.01 -15.07 -11.41
CA ARG A 430 13.22 -15.91 -10.23
C ARG A 430 12.76 -17.37 -10.40
N GLY A 431 12.30 -17.76 -11.57
CA GLY A 431 11.80 -19.11 -11.84
C GLY A 431 10.45 -19.45 -11.19
N ARG A 432 9.70 -18.43 -10.71
CA ARG A 432 8.37 -18.60 -10.08
C ARG A 432 7.26 -18.51 -11.14
N PHE A 433 7.32 -19.39 -12.15
CA PHE A 433 6.49 -19.32 -13.35
C PHE A 433 4.98 -19.46 -13.07
N SER A 434 4.60 -20.31 -12.13
CA SER A 434 3.18 -20.51 -11.78
C SER A 434 2.52 -19.24 -11.21
N GLU A 435 3.25 -18.45 -10.46
CA GLU A 435 2.78 -17.17 -9.92
C GLU A 435 2.78 -16.08 -10.99
N ALA A 436 3.85 -16.04 -11.80
CA ALA A 436 3.94 -15.15 -12.96
C ALA A 436 2.74 -15.33 -13.90
N ALA A 437 2.35 -16.57 -14.16
CA ALA A 437 1.20 -16.91 -15.00
C ALA A 437 -0.11 -16.28 -14.50
N THR A 438 -0.32 -16.28 -13.20
CA THR A 438 -1.52 -15.66 -12.59
C THR A 438 -1.51 -14.14 -12.73
N VAL A 439 -0.35 -13.53 -12.52
CA VAL A 439 -0.17 -12.06 -12.62
C VAL A 439 -0.33 -11.60 -14.07
N TYR A 440 0.38 -12.23 -15.01
CA TYR A 440 0.28 -11.90 -16.43
C TYR A 440 -1.12 -12.14 -17.01
N GLY A 441 -1.83 -13.15 -16.54
CA GLY A 441 -3.19 -13.43 -16.98
C GLY A 441 -4.16 -12.26 -16.76
N ARG A 442 -3.84 -11.38 -15.80
CA ARG A 442 -4.62 -10.18 -15.48
C ARG A 442 -4.02 -8.89 -16.05
N SER A 443 -2.79 -8.94 -16.57
CA SER A 443 -2.11 -7.79 -17.16
C SER A 443 -2.48 -7.59 -18.62
N THR A 444 -2.15 -6.42 -19.16
CA THR A 444 -2.29 -6.09 -20.59
C THR A 444 -1.05 -6.42 -21.40
N LYS A 445 -0.02 -7.04 -20.79
CA LYS A 445 1.17 -7.50 -21.53
C LYS A 445 0.75 -8.33 -22.75
N PRO A 446 1.39 -8.14 -23.93
CA PRO A 446 1.03 -8.84 -25.14
C PRO A 446 0.96 -10.35 -24.95
N PHE A 447 -0.14 -10.94 -25.42
CA PHE A 447 -0.43 -12.38 -25.24
C PHE A 447 0.68 -13.25 -25.80
N GLU A 448 1.16 -12.91 -26.98
CA GLU A 448 2.19 -13.64 -27.70
C GLU A 448 3.52 -13.65 -26.96
N GLU A 449 3.89 -12.52 -26.37
CA GLU A 449 5.14 -12.37 -25.62
C GLU A 449 5.14 -13.24 -24.35
N VAL A 450 4.03 -13.23 -23.61
CA VAL A 450 3.88 -14.06 -22.40
C VAL A 450 3.84 -15.53 -22.75
N ALA A 451 3.09 -15.91 -23.79
CA ALA A 451 3.00 -17.31 -24.21
C ALA A 451 4.36 -17.85 -24.66
N LEU A 452 5.09 -17.09 -25.49
CA LEU A 452 6.44 -17.46 -25.91
C LEU A 452 7.40 -17.58 -24.73
N THR A 453 7.32 -16.68 -23.75
CA THR A 453 8.16 -16.76 -22.55
C THR A 453 8.01 -18.11 -21.84
N PHE A 454 6.78 -18.60 -21.65
CA PHE A 454 6.56 -19.90 -21.00
C PHE A 454 6.94 -21.10 -21.91
N ILE A 455 6.74 -20.98 -23.21
CA ILE A 455 7.14 -22.01 -24.17
C ILE A 455 8.67 -22.15 -24.21
N ASP A 456 9.40 -21.06 -24.32
CA ASP A 456 10.87 -21.04 -24.37
C ASP A 456 11.51 -21.58 -23.09
N GLN A 457 10.85 -21.41 -21.95
CA GLN A 457 11.28 -21.98 -20.67
C GLN A 457 10.82 -23.44 -20.46
N GLY A 458 10.00 -23.99 -21.36
CA GLY A 458 9.44 -25.34 -21.23
C GLY A 458 8.35 -25.48 -20.16
N GLU A 459 7.81 -24.38 -19.67
CA GLU A 459 6.88 -24.32 -18.53
C GLU A 459 5.41 -24.44 -18.97
N GLN A 460 5.02 -25.62 -19.46
CA GLN A 460 3.66 -25.86 -19.97
C GLN A 460 2.56 -25.71 -18.91
N ASP A 461 2.83 -26.07 -17.66
CA ASP A 461 1.87 -25.93 -16.57
C ASP A 461 1.61 -24.45 -16.24
N ALA A 462 2.65 -23.60 -16.31
CA ALA A 462 2.50 -22.15 -16.17
C ALA A 462 1.72 -21.56 -17.35
N LEU A 463 2.01 -21.99 -18.57
CA LEU A 463 1.27 -21.59 -19.77
C LEU A 463 -0.22 -21.94 -19.65
N ARG A 464 -0.55 -23.17 -19.23
CA ARG A 464 -1.93 -23.61 -19.00
C ARG A 464 -2.64 -22.70 -17.99
N LYS A 465 -1.98 -22.41 -16.85
CA LYS A 465 -2.52 -21.54 -15.80
C LYS A 465 -2.71 -20.10 -16.30
N TYR A 466 -1.78 -19.60 -17.12
CA TYR A 466 -1.90 -18.31 -17.77
C TYR A 466 -3.13 -18.23 -18.68
N LEU A 467 -3.30 -19.23 -19.56
CA LEU A 467 -4.42 -19.29 -20.50
C LEU A 467 -5.78 -19.39 -19.77
N LEU A 468 -5.86 -20.20 -18.70
CA LEU A 468 -7.08 -20.30 -17.85
C LEU A 468 -7.42 -18.95 -17.23
N THR A 469 -6.42 -18.25 -16.69
CA THR A 469 -6.61 -16.92 -16.10
C THR A 469 -7.02 -15.92 -17.17
N LYS A 470 -6.37 -15.92 -18.32
CA LYS A 470 -6.69 -15.04 -19.45
C LYS A 470 -8.11 -15.27 -19.96
N LEU A 471 -8.52 -16.52 -20.15
CA LEU A 471 -9.87 -16.88 -20.58
C LEU A 471 -10.93 -16.40 -19.59
N SER A 472 -10.64 -16.41 -18.28
CA SER A 472 -11.55 -15.94 -17.25
C SER A 472 -11.77 -14.43 -17.29
N VAL A 473 -10.78 -13.66 -17.76
CA VAL A 473 -10.77 -12.19 -17.81
C VAL A 473 -11.27 -11.65 -19.16
N LEU A 474 -11.09 -12.41 -20.24
CA LEU A 474 -11.54 -12.02 -21.57
C LEU A 474 -13.04 -11.73 -21.63
N LYS A 475 -13.41 -10.61 -22.25
CA LYS A 475 -14.81 -10.20 -22.45
C LYS A 475 -15.57 -11.26 -23.24
N ARG A 476 -16.84 -11.49 -22.92
CA ARG A 476 -17.70 -12.43 -23.65
C ARG A 476 -17.88 -12.06 -25.13
N SER A 477 -17.78 -10.76 -25.47
CA SER A 477 -17.83 -10.27 -26.84
C SER A 477 -16.62 -10.63 -27.71
N SER A 478 -15.47 -10.98 -27.10
CA SER A 478 -14.26 -11.39 -27.79
C SER A 478 -14.28 -12.88 -28.19
N THR A 479 -15.32 -13.31 -28.89
CA THR A 479 -15.61 -14.73 -29.15
C THR A 479 -14.45 -15.47 -29.81
N MET A 480 -13.82 -14.88 -30.86
CA MET A 480 -12.70 -15.53 -31.58
C MET A 480 -11.48 -15.75 -30.68
N GLN A 481 -11.13 -14.76 -29.87
CA GLN A 481 -10.02 -14.89 -28.92
C GLN A 481 -10.30 -15.97 -27.86
N ARG A 482 -11.54 -16.01 -27.38
CA ARG A 482 -11.99 -17.01 -26.40
C ARG A 482 -11.91 -18.42 -26.97
N ILE A 483 -12.41 -18.64 -28.19
CA ILE A 483 -12.33 -19.94 -28.88
C ILE A 483 -10.87 -20.35 -29.08
N MET A 484 -10.01 -19.45 -29.53
CA MET A 484 -8.59 -19.75 -29.76
C MET A 484 -7.89 -20.16 -28.46
N VAL A 485 -8.08 -19.40 -27.38
CA VAL A 485 -7.49 -19.70 -26.07
C VAL A 485 -8.05 -21.01 -25.50
N ALA A 486 -9.36 -21.24 -25.65
CA ALA A 486 -10.01 -22.46 -25.18
C ALA A 486 -9.51 -23.70 -25.95
N SER A 487 -9.35 -23.60 -27.27
CA SER A 487 -8.80 -24.69 -28.10
C SER A 487 -7.35 -25.00 -27.71
N TRP A 488 -6.54 -23.97 -27.46
CA TRP A 488 -5.16 -24.20 -27.01
C TRP A 488 -5.10 -24.82 -25.61
N LEU A 489 -6.02 -24.47 -24.73
CA LEU A 489 -6.15 -25.15 -23.43
C LEU A 489 -6.48 -26.64 -23.56
N VAL A 490 -7.38 -27.02 -24.50
CA VAL A 490 -7.67 -28.42 -24.77
C VAL A 490 -6.39 -29.17 -25.17
N GLU A 491 -5.60 -28.59 -26.08
CA GLU A 491 -4.32 -29.17 -26.51
C GLU A 491 -3.36 -29.41 -25.34
N LEU A 492 -3.17 -28.37 -24.49
CA LEU A 492 -2.30 -28.48 -23.31
C LEU A 492 -2.80 -29.50 -22.27
N PHE A 493 -4.11 -29.63 -22.09
CA PHE A 493 -4.68 -30.66 -21.22
C PHE A 493 -4.43 -32.05 -21.76
N MET A 494 -4.65 -32.26 -23.06
CA MET A 494 -4.43 -33.59 -23.68
C MET A 494 -2.95 -33.98 -23.67
N ALA A 495 -2.06 -33.05 -24.03
CA ALA A 495 -0.61 -33.25 -23.96
C ALA A 495 -0.15 -33.60 -22.53
N LYS A 496 -0.67 -32.89 -21.51
CA LYS A 496 -0.30 -33.17 -20.11
C LYS A 496 -0.83 -34.52 -19.63
N LEU A 497 -2.06 -34.88 -19.97
CA LEU A 497 -2.65 -36.19 -19.64
C LEU A 497 -1.84 -37.31 -20.25
N ASN A 498 -1.42 -37.18 -21.53
CA ASN A 498 -0.55 -38.19 -22.18
C ASN A 498 0.80 -38.31 -21.49
N LEU A 499 1.44 -37.18 -21.15
CA LEU A 499 2.70 -37.18 -20.44
C LEU A 499 2.61 -37.88 -19.06
N LEU A 500 1.50 -37.66 -18.33
CA LEU A 500 1.27 -38.32 -17.04
C LEU A 500 1.07 -39.84 -17.22
N ASP A 501 0.29 -40.30 -18.21
CA ASP A 501 0.11 -41.72 -18.49
C ASP A 501 1.41 -42.39 -18.93
N ASP A 502 2.20 -41.74 -19.78
CA ASP A 502 3.52 -42.25 -20.20
C ASP A 502 4.48 -42.34 -19.01
N THR A 503 4.46 -41.35 -18.10
CA THR A 503 5.31 -41.42 -16.90
C THR A 503 4.88 -42.47 -15.90
N ILE A 504 3.59 -42.75 -15.78
CA ILE A 504 3.07 -43.85 -14.95
C ILE A 504 3.48 -45.19 -15.55
N SER A 505 3.33 -45.36 -16.86
CA SER A 505 3.67 -46.60 -17.58
C SER A 505 5.17 -46.90 -17.52
N ALA A 506 6.02 -45.88 -17.76
CA ALA A 506 7.47 -46.02 -17.68
C ALA A 506 7.98 -46.39 -16.27
N LYS A 507 7.38 -45.79 -15.22
CA LYS A 507 7.72 -46.11 -13.83
C LYS A 507 7.23 -47.51 -13.39
N ALA A 508 6.10 -47.97 -13.91
CA ALA A 508 5.60 -49.32 -13.64
C ALA A 508 6.53 -50.41 -14.17
N GLU A 509 7.22 -50.15 -15.29
CA GLU A 509 8.20 -51.09 -15.87
C GLU A 509 9.52 -51.13 -15.09
N LEU A 510 9.92 -50.02 -14.42
CA LEU A 510 11.22 -49.91 -13.71
C LEU A 510 11.21 -50.44 -12.27
N SER A 511 10.10 -50.97 -11.75
CA SER A 511 9.96 -51.57 -10.41
C SER A 511 10.51 -50.75 -9.22
N GLU A 512 10.67 -49.46 -9.34
CA GLU A 512 11.11 -48.58 -8.26
C GLU A 512 9.95 -48.11 -7.37
N ALA A 513 9.97 -48.52 -6.11
CA ALA A 513 8.89 -48.38 -5.13
C ALA A 513 8.73 -46.98 -4.50
N ALA A 514 9.42 -45.98 -4.98
CA ALA A 514 9.30 -44.61 -4.44
C ALA A 514 9.32 -43.55 -5.57
N PRO A 515 8.59 -42.69 -5.69
CA PRO A 515 7.53 -41.74 -5.48
C PRO A 515 6.35 -41.88 -6.48
N ILE A 516 5.84 -43.09 -6.68
CA ILE A 516 4.69 -43.36 -7.58
C ILE A 516 3.41 -42.67 -7.05
N ALA A 517 3.29 -42.51 -5.75
CA ALA A 517 2.10 -41.97 -5.10
C ALA A 517 1.70 -40.56 -5.62
N ASN A 518 2.66 -39.65 -5.80
CA ASN A 518 2.36 -38.30 -6.25
C ASN A 518 1.85 -38.25 -7.70
N VAL A 519 2.46 -39.02 -8.61
CA VAL A 519 2.06 -39.03 -10.04
C VAL A 519 0.71 -39.73 -10.24
N GLN A 520 0.39 -40.73 -9.40
CA GLN A 520 -0.90 -41.39 -9.43
C GLN A 520 -2.05 -40.50 -8.95
N GLU A 521 -1.77 -39.53 -8.07
CA GLU A 521 -2.74 -38.51 -7.65
C GLU A 521 -2.87 -37.36 -8.66
N ASP A 522 -1.82 -37.06 -9.41
CA ASP A 522 -1.79 -35.95 -10.39
C ASP A 522 -2.71 -36.21 -11.60
N LEU A 523 -2.79 -37.48 -12.08
CA LEU A 523 -3.62 -37.81 -13.24
C LEU A 523 -5.12 -37.59 -12.99
N PRO A 524 -5.74 -38.15 -11.92
CA PRO A 524 -7.14 -37.86 -11.62
C PRO A 524 -7.40 -36.37 -11.28
N SER A 525 -6.42 -35.70 -10.72
CA SER A 525 -6.51 -34.24 -10.45
C SER A 525 -6.56 -33.46 -11.77
N MET A 526 -5.67 -33.78 -12.72
CA MET A 526 -5.63 -33.12 -14.04
C MET A 526 -6.91 -33.43 -14.85
N ARG A 527 -7.43 -34.66 -14.78
CA ARG A 527 -8.69 -35.05 -15.42
C ARG A 527 -9.86 -34.25 -14.83
N ARG A 528 -9.90 -34.06 -13.53
CA ARG A 528 -10.93 -33.25 -12.87
C ARG A 528 -10.83 -31.79 -13.30
N GLU A 529 -9.63 -31.21 -13.36
CA GLU A 529 -9.41 -29.83 -13.83
C GLU A 529 -9.90 -29.65 -15.27
N PHE A 530 -9.63 -30.63 -16.16
CA PHE A 530 -10.15 -30.64 -17.52
C PHE A 530 -11.69 -30.71 -17.55
N GLN A 531 -12.30 -31.56 -16.72
CA GLN A 531 -13.76 -31.66 -16.63
C GLN A 531 -14.41 -30.36 -16.15
N GLU A 532 -13.84 -29.72 -15.15
CA GLU A 532 -14.29 -28.40 -14.67
C GLU A 532 -14.15 -27.32 -15.76
N PHE A 533 -13.03 -27.32 -16.47
CA PHE A 533 -12.78 -26.43 -17.59
C PHE A 533 -13.85 -26.60 -18.70
N VAL A 534 -14.08 -27.80 -19.17
CA VAL A 534 -15.06 -28.12 -20.24
C VAL A 534 -16.46 -27.71 -19.79
N SER A 535 -16.87 -28.05 -18.56
CA SER A 535 -18.19 -27.71 -18.02
C SER A 535 -18.42 -26.22 -17.94
N LYS A 536 -17.38 -25.44 -17.54
CA LYS A 536 -17.46 -23.99 -17.36
C LYS A 536 -17.44 -23.22 -18.68
N TYR A 537 -16.64 -23.69 -19.65
CA TYR A 537 -16.35 -22.96 -20.89
C TYR A 537 -16.92 -23.63 -22.14
N LYS A 538 -17.91 -24.53 -22.00
CA LYS A 538 -18.53 -25.26 -23.12
C LYS A 538 -19.00 -24.38 -24.29
N SER A 539 -19.40 -23.14 -24.02
CA SER A 539 -19.81 -22.17 -25.04
C SER A 539 -18.64 -21.55 -25.82
N ASP A 540 -17.43 -21.66 -25.31
CA ASP A 540 -16.21 -21.11 -25.92
C ASP A 540 -15.43 -22.20 -26.69
N LEU A 541 -15.87 -23.46 -26.62
CA LEU A 541 -15.27 -24.59 -27.32
C LEU A 541 -15.97 -24.80 -28.66
N ASP A 542 -15.21 -24.69 -29.76
CA ASP A 542 -15.69 -25.06 -31.09
C ASP A 542 -15.81 -26.58 -31.17
N ARG A 543 -17.01 -27.05 -31.48
CA ARG A 543 -17.33 -28.48 -31.47
C ARG A 543 -16.38 -29.32 -32.34
N LYS A 544 -16.21 -28.93 -33.61
CA LYS A 544 -15.39 -29.65 -34.57
C LYS A 544 -13.93 -29.70 -34.16
N THR A 545 -13.34 -28.53 -33.87
CA THR A 545 -11.95 -28.38 -33.45
C THR A 545 -11.65 -29.19 -32.18
N THR A 546 -12.55 -29.13 -31.19
CA THR A 546 -12.37 -29.87 -29.94
C THR A 546 -12.40 -31.38 -30.13
N TYR A 547 -13.30 -31.89 -30.96
CA TYR A 547 -13.32 -33.32 -31.33
C TYR A 547 -12.02 -33.75 -32.02
N GLU A 548 -11.54 -32.96 -32.98
CA GLU A 548 -10.30 -33.24 -33.71
C GLU A 548 -9.09 -33.24 -32.78
N LEU A 549 -8.98 -32.28 -31.89
CA LEU A 549 -7.90 -32.17 -30.91
C LEU A 549 -7.89 -33.36 -29.94
N ILE A 550 -8.98 -33.66 -29.26
CA ILE A 550 -9.03 -34.75 -28.29
C ILE A 550 -8.80 -36.10 -28.97
N SER A 551 -9.39 -36.30 -30.17
CA SER A 551 -9.22 -37.52 -30.94
C SER A 551 -7.77 -37.71 -31.42
N SER A 552 -7.08 -36.67 -31.83
CA SER A 552 -5.68 -36.75 -32.26
C SER A 552 -4.72 -37.21 -31.16
N HIS A 553 -5.07 -36.93 -29.90
CA HIS A 553 -4.35 -37.42 -28.73
C HIS A 553 -4.75 -38.83 -28.26
N GLY A 554 -5.74 -39.51 -28.92
CA GLY A 554 -6.22 -40.82 -28.55
C GLY A 554 -7.00 -40.88 -27.22
N ARG A 555 -7.52 -39.77 -26.75
CA ARG A 555 -8.18 -39.62 -25.44
C ARG A 555 -9.69 -39.87 -25.51
N GLU A 556 -10.07 -41.13 -25.63
CA GLU A 556 -11.47 -41.51 -25.81
C GLU A 556 -12.38 -41.20 -24.61
N GLU A 557 -11.88 -41.35 -23.39
CA GLU A 557 -12.67 -41.04 -22.17
C GLU A 557 -12.98 -39.55 -22.07
N GLU A 558 -12.00 -38.71 -22.33
CA GLU A 558 -12.13 -37.26 -22.34
C GLU A 558 -13.02 -36.78 -23.50
N LEU A 559 -12.95 -37.47 -24.64
CA LEU A 559 -13.80 -37.22 -25.79
C LEU A 559 -15.26 -37.56 -25.50
N LEU A 560 -15.51 -38.69 -24.86
CA LEU A 560 -16.85 -39.10 -24.42
C LEU A 560 -17.42 -38.15 -23.37
N TYR A 561 -16.57 -37.67 -22.43
CA TYR A 561 -16.97 -36.68 -21.46
C TYR A 561 -17.38 -35.35 -22.15
N PHE A 562 -16.57 -34.87 -23.09
CA PHE A 562 -16.89 -33.67 -23.86
C PHE A 562 -18.22 -33.80 -24.60
N ALA A 563 -18.42 -34.92 -25.32
CA ALA A 563 -19.67 -35.22 -26.04
C ALA A 563 -20.90 -35.17 -25.13
N ASN A 564 -20.79 -35.71 -23.92
CA ASN A 564 -21.86 -35.68 -22.91
C ASN A 564 -22.15 -34.23 -22.44
N VAL A 565 -21.12 -33.40 -22.24
CA VAL A 565 -21.29 -32.03 -21.75
C VAL A 565 -21.94 -31.12 -22.80
N ILE A 566 -21.67 -31.36 -24.08
CA ILE A 566 -22.28 -30.59 -25.19
C ILE A 566 -23.59 -31.19 -25.70
N ASP A 567 -24.10 -32.22 -25.02
CA ASP A 567 -25.35 -32.93 -25.36
C ASP A 567 -25.33 -33.57 -26.74
N ASP A 568 -24.13 -34.04 -27.22
CA ASP A 568 -24.01 -34.77 -28.48
C ASP A 568 -24.27 -36.25 -28.31
N TYR A 569 -25.53 -36.56 -28.08
CA TYR A 569 -25.95 -37.94 -27.81
C TYR A 569 -25.79 -38.90 -29.00
N ASN A 570 -25.78 -38.38 -30.23
CA ASN A 570 -25.50 -39.20 -31.41
C ASN A 570 -24.07 -39.77 -31.36
N TYR A 571 -23.10 -38.93 -30.99
CA TYR A 571 -21.73 -39.37 -30.81
C TYR A 571 -21.61 -40.39 -29.66
N VAL A 572 -22.19 -40.10 -28.52
CA VAL A 572 -22.15 -40.96 -27.34
C VAL A 572 -22.79 -42.32 -27.59
N LEU A 573 -23.94 -42.37 -28.26
CA LEU A 573 -24.62 -43.62 -28.62
C LEU A 573 -23.84 -44.41 -29.65
N SER A 574 -23.33 -43.76 -30.69
CA SER A 574 -22.48 -44.40 -31.70
C SER A 574 -21.22 -45.02 -31.07
N TYR A 575 -20.60 -44.35 -30.13
CA TYR A 575 -19.45 -44.82 -29.38
C TYR A 575 -19.74 -46.10 -28.59
N TRP A 576 -20.84 -46.12 -27.82
CA TRP A 576 -21.24 -47.27 -27.03
C TRP A 576 -21.69 -48.46 -27.90
N VAL A 577 -22.41 -48.19 -28.99
CA VAL A 577 -22.86 -49.21 -29.95
C VAL A 577 -21.68 -49.86 -30.67
N GLN A 578 -20.68 -49.09 -31.11
CA GLN A 578 -19.49 -49.63 -31.77
C GLN A 578 -18.65 -50.52 -30.85
N ARG A 579 -18.71 -50.30 -29.53
CA ARG A 579 -18.01 -51.09 -28.52
C ARG A 579 -18.85 -52.20 -27.91
N GLU A 580 -20.05 -52.46 -28.46
CA GLU A 580 -21.01 -53.46 -28.00
C GLU A 580 -21.42 -53.33 -26.53
N ARG A 581 -21.35 -52.04 -26.00
CA ARG A 581 -21.76 -51.71 -24.64
C ARG A 581 -23.22 -51.30 -24.60
N TRP A 582 -24.10 -52.28 -24.71
CA TRP A 582 -25.55 -52.10 -24.91
C TRP A 582 -26.25 -51.46 -23.71
N GLN A 583 -25.83 -51.77 -22.48
CA GLN A 583 -26.44 -51.20 -21.27
C GLN A 583 -26.12 -49.73 -21.13
N GLU A 584 -24.90 -49.30 -21.41
CA GLU A 584 -24.48 -47.90 -21.42
C GLU A 584 -25.21 -47.15 -22.52
N ALA A 585 -25.32 -47.68 -23.71
CA ALA A 585 -26.11 -47.10 -24.79
C ALA A 585 -27.58 -46.92 -24.38
N MET A 586 -28.20 -47.90 -23.75
CA MET A 586 -29.56 -47.81 -23.23
C MET A 586 -29.69 -46.75 -22.13
N SER A 587 -28.71 -46.62 -21.25
CA SER A 587 -28.71 -45.61 -20.20
C SER A 587 -28.73 -44.19 -20.74
N VAL A 588 -28.06 -43.93 -21.86
CA VAL A 588 -28.05 -42.65 -22.59
C VAL A 588 -29.39 -42.45 -23.31
N LEU A 589 -29.86 -43.49 -24.03
CA LEU A 589 -31.13 -43.41 -24.78
C LEU A 589 -32.35 -43.15 -23.88
N LYS A 590 -32.35 -43.71 -22.66
CA LYS A 590 -33.41 -43.45 -21.64
C LYS A 590 -33.59 -41.96 -21.29
N LYS A 591 -32.53 -41.19 -21.44
CA LYS A 591 -32.52 -39.74 -21.14
C LYS A 591 -32.93 -38.88 -22.33
N GLN A 592 -33.09 -39.49 -23.51
CA GLN A 592 -33.40 -38.74 -24.73
C GLN A 592 -34.88 -38.59 -24.95
N THR A 593 -35.26 -37.50 -25.60
CA THR A 593 -36.64 -37.19 -26.02
C THR A 593 -36.76 -36.93 -27.52
N ASP A 594 -35.62 -36.89 -28.26
CA ASP A 594 -35.58 -36.68 -29.70
C ASP A 594 -35.93 -37.97 -30.43
N PRO A 595 -37.04 -38.02 -31.21
CA PRO A 595 -37.48 -39.21 -31.92
C PRO A 595 -36.47 -39.75 -32.94
N GLU A 596 -35.70 -38.85 -33.60
CA GLU A 596 -34.77 -39.24 -34.65
C GLU A 596 -33.64 -40.13 -34.11
N ILE A 597 -33.19 -39.89 -32.88
CA ILE A 597 -32.18 -40.70 -32.19
C ILE A 597 -32.72 -42.13 -31.98
N PHE A 598 -34.00 -42.27 -31.60
CA PHE A 598 -34.62 -43.58 -31.45
C PHE A 598 -34.70 -44.33 -32.78
N TYR A 599 -35.10 -43.64 -33.87
CA TYR A 599 -35.18 -44.30 -35.19
C TYR A 599 -33.83 -44.75 -35.70
N GLN A 600 -32.77 -43.97 -35.48
CA GLN A 600 -31.43 -44.26 -35.95
C GLN A 600 -30.85 -45.51 -35.28
N TYR A 601 -30.97 -45.64 -33.96
CA TYR A 601 -30.34 -46.69 -33.19
C TYR A 601 -31.24 -47.91 -32.88
N SER A 602 -32.57 -47.80 -33.13
CA SER A 602 -33.52 -48.85 -32.83
C SER A 602 -33.19 -50.20 -33.51
N SER A 603 -32.75 -50.18 -34.75
CA SER A 603 -32.47 -51.41 -35.51
C SER A 603 -31.32 -52.22 -34.89
N VAL A 604 -30.27 -51.56 -34.40
CA VAL A 604 -29.13 -52.24 -33.79
C VAL A 604 -29.44 -52.65 -32.35
N LEU A 605 -30.03 -51.78 -31.57
CA LEU A 605 -30.38 -52.04 -30.16
C LEU A 605 -31.47 -53.11 -30.03
N MET A 606 -32.38 -53.21 -31.01
CA MET A 606 -33.42 -54.22 -31.03
C MET A 606 -32.86 -55.65 -31.14
N THR A 607 -31.71 -55.83 -31.77
CA THR A 607 -31.09 -57.16 -31.89
C THR A 607 -30.40 -57.62 -30.59
N HIS A 608 -30.03 -56.71 -29.69
CA HIS A 608 -29.22 -57.04 -28.50
C HIS A 608 -29.95 -56.80 -27.17
N VAL A 609 -30.83 -55.77 -27.08
CA VAL A 609 -31.51 -55.37 -25.84
C VAL A 609 -32.98 -55.04 -26.10
N ALA A 610 -33.67 -55.88 -26.82
CA ALA A 610 -35.04 -55.67 -27.33
C ALA A 610 -36.03 -55.32 -26.24
N VAL A 611 -36.09 -56.04 -25.13
CA VAL A 611 -37.06 -55.86 -24.05
C VAL A 611 -36.94 -54.45 -23.43
N GLU A 612 -35.70 -54.07 -23.06
CA GLU A 612 -35.46 -52.75 -22.45
C GLU A 612 -35.73 -51.62 -23.44
N LEU A 613 -35.36 -51.80 -24.70
CA LEU A 613 -35.60 -50.80 -25.75
C LEU A 613 -37.12 -50.55 -25.95
N VAL A 614 -37.92 -51.60 -26.05
CA VAL A 614 -39.38 -51.53 -26.21
C VAL A 614 -40.01 -50.83 -24.99
N GLU A 615 -39.59 -51.17 -23.78
CA GLU A 615 -40.07 -50.46 -22.58
C GLU A 615 -39.77 -48.96 -22.61
N VAL A 616 -38.61 -48.54 -23.08
CA VAL A 616 -38.24 -47.14 -23.20
C VAL A 616 -39.01 -46.45 -24.30
N MET A 617 -39.22 -47.10 -25.46
CA MET A 617 -40.03 -46.58 -26.56
C MET A 617 -41.48 -46.39 -26.16
N MET A 618 -42.05 -47.35 -25.40
CA MET A 618 -43.43 -47.25 -24.91
C MET A 618 -43.70 -46.05 -23.97
N ARG A 619 -42.65 -45.57 -23.34
CA ARG A 619 -42.70 -44.37 -22.48
C ARG A 619 -42.63 -43.06 -23.27
N GLN A 620 -42.29 -43.10 -24.54
CA GLN A 620 -42.18 -41.92 -25.41
C GLN A 620 -43.50 -41.71 -26.19
N ASN A 621 -44.14 -40.56 -25.98
CA ASN A 621 -45.42 -40.26 -26.62
C ASN A 621 -45.29 -39.70 -28.05
N ASN A 622 -44.07 -39.41 -28.52
CA ASN A 622 -43.80 -38.70 -29.77
C ASN A 622 -43.19 -39.58 -30.86
N LEU A 623 -43.16 -40.93 -30.66
CA LEU A 623 -42.61 -41.88 -31.63
C LEU A 623 -43.68 -42.26 -32.66
N GLU A 624 -43.33 -42.21 -33.94
CA GLU A 624 -44.13 -42.70 -35.05
C GLU A 624 -43.87 -44.18 -35.30
N ALA A 625 -44.86 -45.05 -35.05
CA ALA A 625 -44.73 -46.47 -35.21
C ALA A 625 -44.28 -46.92 -36.63
N ASN A 626 -44.69 -46.17 -37.66
CA ASN A 626 -44.30 -46.44 -39.04
C ASN A 626 -42.80 -46.41 -39.28
N LYS A 627 -42.07 -45.52 -38.61
CA LYS A 627 -40.63 -45.37 -38.73
C LYS A 627 -39.86 -46.47 -37.98
N LEU A 628 -40.51 -47.16 -37.04
CA LEU A 628 -39.93 -48.27 -36.28
C LEU A 628 -40.10 -49.64 -36.95
N ILE A 629 -40.98 -49.77 -37.97
CA ILE A 629 -41.23 -51.01 -38.70
C ILE A 629 -39.92 -51.70 -39.21
N PRO A 630 -38.95 -50.99 -39.80
CA PRO A 630 -37.71 -51.62 -40.25
C PRO A 630 -36.95 -52.29 -39.11
N ALA A 631 -36.91 -51.69 -37.92
CA ALA A 631 -36.23 -52.25 -36.73
C ALA A 631 -36.96 -53.51 -36.23
N LEU A 632 -38.27 -53.48 -36.16
CA LEU A 632 -39.09 -54.63 -35.76
C LEU A 632 -39.01 -55.78 -36.74
N LEU A 633 -38.98 -55.50 -38.04
CA LEU A 633 -38.83 -56.53 -39.08
C LEU A 633 -37.41 -57.21 -39.08
N ASN A 634 -36.40 -56.42 -38.78
CA ASN A 634 -35.03 -56.94 -38.66
C ASN A 634 -34.91 -57.85 -37.45
N TYR A 635 -35.51 -57.52 -36.32
CA TYR A 635 -35.54 -58.36 -35.13
C TYR A 635 -36.18 -59.73 -35.42
N ASN A 636 -37.31 -59.81 -36.11
CA ASN A 636 -38.04 -61.05 -36.41
C ASN A 636 -37.28 -61.98 -37.31
N LYS A 637 -36.26 -61.51 -38.04
CA LYS A 637 -35.37 -62.33 -38.88
C LYS A 637 -34.18 -62.93 -38.14
N THR A 638 -33.75 -62.34 -37.07
CA THR A 638 -32.47 -62.59 -36.39
C THR A 638 -32.63 -63.17 -34.99
N ALA A 639 -33.79 -63.02 -34.34
CA ALA A 639 -34.00 -63.41 -32.96
C ALA A 639 -34.57 -64.80 -32.76
N ASP A 640 -34.10 -65.52 -31.72
CA ASP A 640 -34.62 -66.80 -31.27
C ASP A 640 -35.95 -66.70 -30.51
N VAL A 641 -36.29 -65.47 -30.03
CA VAL A 641 -37.55 -65.16 -29.30
C VAL A 641 -38.49 -64.43 -30.22
N PRO A 642 -39.74 -64.87 -30.40
CA PRO A 642 -40.68 -64.22 -31.29
C PRO A 642 -41.11 -62.83 -30.74
N LEU A 643 -41.38 -61.90 -31.64
CA LEU A 643 -41.73 -60.50 -31.33
C LEU A 643 -42.93 -60.38 -30.39
N ASN A 644 -43.87 -61.33 -30.40
CA ASN A 644 -45.03 -61.32 -29.52
C ASN A 644 -44.72 -61.71 -28.06
N GLN A 645 -43.48 -62.05 -27.73
CA GLN A 645 -42.99 -62.33 -26.38
C GLN A 645 -42.01 -61.22 -25.85
N VAL A 646 -41.65 -60.29 -26.69
CA VAL A 646 -40.89 -59.06 -26.35
C VAL A 646 -41.86 -57.91 -26.12
#